data_bc2701e7a6a4a19d1ffe3c3b3e32cd9b
#
_entry.id   bc2701e7a6a4a19d1ffe3c3b3e32cd9b
#
_cell.length_a   1.000
_cell.length_b   1.000
_cell.length_c   1.000
_cell.angle_alpha   90.00
_cell.angle_beta   90.00
_cell.angle_gamma   90.00
#
_symmetry.space_group_name_H-M   'P 1'
#
loop_
_entity.id
_entity.type
_entity.pdbx_description
1 polymer ?
#
loop_
_entity_poly.entity_id
_entity_poly.type
_entity_poly.pdbx_seq_one_letter_code
_entity_poly.pdbx_strand_id
1 'polypeptide(L)'
;MEKISLQDGFTLKVLGENVYHIPEEEIEAKVPGTVYGTLLDKGLMPDPYFGENELTATKLMENDFEYRKEFFVTEEMTAADGLYLVFEGIDTLSDIYLNEEKIGSTDNMHRTYSFDVLERLKIGENVLQVVLHSPIRYIKEENEKIYTGGSLECMEGFPHLRKAHCMFGWDWGPRLPDAGIFRPVYLEKIEKAKIDSVYVVQNHRDGEVRLSFRTDLVNLTAKETQVTIEVLSPDGEVYRQQPDGSIFIGNPKLWWPNGYGEQPLYTVKAVLAADGREVDTWEKKIGLRTMTVNTEKDEWGNCFAHEINGLKIFAMGADYIPEDNLLGRVNKERTRKLLTDCKAANYNTVRIWGGGYYPDDYFYDICDELGLLIWQDFMFACASYELDEAFDENIREEVRQNVRRLRHHASIGLWCGNNEMETQTLDKCWKPSEKQKCDYIKIFEYIIPQVVKAEDPQGFYWPSSPSSGGNYDNPWDENRGDAHYWDVWHGEKPFTDYRKYRFRYLSEFGFQSFPCLKTVESFTLPEDRNIFSRVMEMHQRNKAANGKIMNYMAQTYLYPGDFETLLYASQLLQAEAIRYGMEHFRRYRGRCMGAVVWQLNDIWPVASWASIDYYGRWKALHYAEKKMFAPVLLSCEEMGELSERPFCITERKKPIEKSVRFHVANETWKEFTGSIEWELRTPDAAVVERGTLSVTAPSFDGVFLEKIDFSDKDERGVYVSYRLKNEENEIVSEGTTLFTPPKHFKFENPELSFTVEGKKITVSSKGYAKSVEIVALDGDVRFSDNYFDLNGDSKTVEIVEGNATNFKVRSVYDIR
;
A
#
# COMPACT_ATOMS: atom_id res chain seq x y z
N MET A 1 -5.84 10.23 33.40
CA MET A 1 -5.30 8.87 33.10
C MET A 1 -3.79 8.96 32.96
N GLU A 2 -3.01 8.04 33.57
CA GLU A 2 -1.55 8.01 33.54
C GLU A 2 -1.06 6.68 32.95
N LYS A 3 -0.06 6.71 32.05
CA LYS A 3 0.57 5.50 31.49
C LYS A 3 1.96 5.33 32.11
N ILE A 4 2.22 4.21 32.74
CA ILE A 4 3.50 3.86 33.35
C ILE A 4 4.15 2.79 32.47
N SER A 5 5.21 3.15 31.74
CA SER A 5 5.87 2.26 30.78
C SER A 5 6.48 1.02 31.47
N LEU A 6 6.28 -0.13 30.84
CA LEU A 6 6.91 -1.41 31.21
C LEU A 6 7.84 -1.96 30.12
N GLN A 7 8.24 -1.15 29.14
CA GLN A 7 8.94 -1.63 27.93
C GLN A 7 10.37 -2.07 28.17
N ASP A 8 11.09 -1.48 29.12
CA ASP A 8 12.51 -1.78 29.39
C ASP A 8 12.70 -3.01 30.27
N GLY A 9 13.83 -3.71 30.12
CA GLY A 9 14.29 -4.77 30.99
C GLY A 9 13.57 -6.10 30.83
N PHE A 10 13.05 -6.40 29.66
CA PHE A 10 12.58 -7.74 29.31
C PHE A 10 13.76 -8.66 28.96
N THR A 11 13.57 -9.94 29.27
CA THR A 11 14.38 -11.05 28.79
C THR A 11 13.53 -11.98 27.91
N LEU A 12 14.19 -12.72 27.01
CA LEU A 12 13.61 -13.72 26.13
C LEU A 12 14.25 -15.08 26.38
N LYS A 13 13.45 -16.12 26.43
CA LYS A 13 13.89 -17.52 26.48
C LYS A 13 13.16 -18.33 25.40
N VAL A 14 13.90 -19.18 24.68
CA VAL A 14 13.34 -20.15 23.73
C VAL A 14 12.97 -21.42 24.48
N LEU A 15 11.72 -21.88 24.31
CA LEU A 15 11.18 -23.07 24.99
C LEU A 15 10.97 -24.20 23.98
N GLY A 16 12.04 -24.95 23.66
CA GLY A 16 11.95 -26.05 22.71
C GLY A 16 13.26 -26.43 22.03
N GLU A 17 13.23 -26.74 20.74
CA GLU A 17 14.40 -27.16 19.98
C GLU A 17 15.37 -25.99 19.74
N ASN A 18 16.65 -26.20 20.02
CA ASN A 18 17.68 -25.17 19.85
C ASN A 18 18.21 -25.14 18.40
N VAL A 19 17.51 -24.46 17.52
CA VAL A 19 17.79 -24.41 16.06
C VAL A 19 19.09 -23.67 15.74
N TYR A 20 19.45 -22.63 16.54
CA TYR A 20 20.62 -21.75 16.27
C TYR A 20 21.67 -21.79 17.39
N HIS A 21 21.67 -22.78 18.24
CA HIS A 21 22.55 -22.85 19.44
C HIS A 21 22.39 -21.62 20.35
N ILE A 22 21.15 -21.16 20.52
CA ILE A 22 20.76 -20.05 21.38
C ILE A 22 21.09 -20.47 22.83
N PRO A 23 21.59 -19.56 23.69
CA PRO A 23 21.79 -19.85 25.10
C PRO A 23 20.51 -20.39 25.75
N GLU A 24 20.64 -21.40 26.63
CA GLU A 24 19.50 -21.93 27.41
C GLU A 24 19.05 -20.93 28.50
N GLU A 25 19.92 -19.97 28.83
CA GLU A 25 19.66 -18.87 29.73
C GLU A 25 18.80 -17.79 29.07
N GLU A 26 18.20 -16.95 29.90
CA GLU A 26 17.44 -15.78 29.41
C GLU A 26 18.39 -14.76 28.74
N ILE A 27 18.01 -14.23 27.59
CA ILE A 27 18.74 -13.18 26.87
C ILE A 27 17.97 -11.87 26.95
N GLU A 28 18.66 -10.75 27.05
CA GLU A 28 18.04 -9.43 27.05
C GLU A 28 17.25 -9.20 25.74
N ALA A 29 16.00 -8.78 25.86
CA ALA A 29 15.09 -8.55 24.75
C ALA A 29 14.61 -7.10 24.70
N LYS A 30 14.46 -6.59 23.50
CA LYS A 30 13.84 -5.29 23.25
C LYS A 30 12.32 -5.43 23.16
N VAL A 31 11.58 -4.58 23.87
CA VAL A 31 10.11 -4.43 23.77
C VAL A 31 9.81 -2.94 23.60
N PRO A 32 9.02 -2.52 22.61
CA PRO A 32 8.44 -3.33 21.53
C PRO A 32 9.47 -4.02 20.66
N GLY A 33 9.19 -5.29 20.32
CA GLY A 33 10.09 -6.10 19.50
C GLY A 33 9.57 -7.52 19.28
N THR A 34 10.38 -8.31 18.59
CA THR A 34 10.03 -9.68 18.22
C THR A 34 11.16 -10.65 18.53
N VAL A 35 10.87 -11.94 18.43
CA VAL A 35 11.87 -13.00 18.64
C VAL A 35 12.99 -12.90 17.61
N TYR A 36 12.65 -12.85 16.31
CA TYR A 36 13.67 -12.69 15.27
C TYR A 36 14.48 -11.41 15.46
N GLY A 37 13.81 -10.27 15.76
CA GLY A 37 14.47 -9.01 16.03
C GLY A 37 15.49 -9.10 17.16
N THR A 38 15.11 -9.71 18.28
CA THR A 38 16.00 -9.92 19.43
C THR A 38 17.20 -10.79 19.07
N LEU A 39 17.00 -11.91 18.38
CA LEU A 39 18.08 -12.82 18.00
C LEU A 39 19.05 -12.21 16.99
N LEU A 40 18.53 -11.43 16.05
CA LEU A 40 19.35 -10.68 15.08
C LEU A 40 20.20 -9.61 15.77
N ASP A 41 19.61 -8.81 16.64
CA ASP A 41 20.33 -7.77 17.40
C ASP A 41 21.46 -8.33 18.28
N LYS A 42 21.30 -9.56 18.77
CA LYS A 42 22.33 -10.28 19.55
C LYS A 42 23.32 -11.09 18.69
N GLY A 43 23.13 -11.14 17.37
CA GLY A 43 23.96 -11.95 16.46
C GLY A 43 23.81 -13.45 16.66
N LEU A 44 22.68 -13.91 17.20
CA LEU A 44 22.37 -15.31 17.49
C LEU A 44 21.71 -16.05 16.33
N MET A 45 21.32 -15.36 15.27
CA MET A 45 20.85 -15.94 14.03
C MET A 45 21.35 -15.14 12.82
N PRO A 46 21.54 -15.77 11.65
CA PRO A 46 21.83 -15.05 10.43
C PRO A 46 20.59 -14.28 9.92
N ASP A 47 20.80 -13.27 9.06
CA ASP A 47 19.69 -12.57 8.42
C ASP A 47 18.82 -13.56 7.62
N PRO A 48 17.54 -13.70 7.94
CA PRO A 48 16.63 -14.63 7.27
C PRO A 48 16.37 -14.26 5.82
N TYR A 49 16.68 -13.04 5.40
CA TYR A 49 16.53 -12.56 4.03
C TYR A 49 17.70 -12.89 3.12
N PHE A 50 18.79 -13.45 3.64
CA PHE A 50 19.93 -13.81 2.80
C PHE A 50 19.86 -15.28 2.35
N GLY A 51 19.92 -15.48 1.04
CA GLY A 51 19.95 -16.81 0.43
C GLY A 51 18.73 -17.66 0.77
N GLU A 52 18.95 -18.77 1.46
CA GLU A 52 17.91 -19.72 1.90
C GLU A 52 17.73 -19.74 3.45
N ASN A 53 18.22 -18.73 4.16
CA ASN A 53 18.18 -18.69 5.63
C ASN A 53 16.75 -18.73 6.20
N GLU A 54 15.77 -18.27 5.43
CA GLU A 54 14.35 -18.39 5.76
C GLU A 54 13.95 -19.81 6.18
N LEU A 55 14.47 -20.84 5.51
CA LEU A 55 14.12 -22.23 5.78
C LEU A 55 14.48 -22.69 7.20
N THR A 56 15.60 -22.17 7.74
CA THR A 56 16.01 -22.45 9.10
C THR A 56 15.28 -21.54 10.08
N ALA A 57 15.10 -20.27 9.75
CA ALA A 57 14.36 -19.32 10.58
C ALA A 57 12.91 -19.79 10.82
N THR A 58 12.24 -20.30 9.80
CA THR A 58 10.90 -20.87 9.92
C THR A 58 10.81 -21.97 10.98
N LYS A 59 11.82 -22.87 11.05
CA LYS A 59 11.83 -23.96 12.05
C LYS A 59 11.90 -23.44 13.50
N LEU A 60 12.53 -22.30 13.72
CA LEU A 60 12.58 -21.70 15.05
C LEU A 60 11.19 -21.39 15.58
N MET A 61 10.23 -21.01 14.72
CA MET A 61 8.86 -20.68 15.09
C MET A 61 7.97 -21.89 15.39
N GLU A 62 8.50 -23.09 15.30
CA GLU A 62 7.86 -24.29 15.87
C GLU A 62 8.00 -24.35 17.40
N ASN A 63 8.83 -23.49 18.01
CA ASN A 63 9.00 -23.38 19.44
C ASN A 63 7.99 -22.44 20.11
N ASP A 64 7.88 -22.55 21.42
CA ASP A 64 7.28 -21.53 22.27
C ASP A 64 8.37 -20.59 22.78
N PHE A 65 7.97 -19.40 23.24
CA PHE A 65 8.89 -18.38 23.71
C PHE A 65 8.37 -17.76 25.00
N GLU A 66 9.28 -17.39 25.91
CA GLU A 66 8.92 -16.69 27.14
C GLU A 66 9.61 -15.32 27.16
N TYR A 67 8.80 -14.27 27.27
CA TYR A 67 9.26 -12.94 27.65
C TYR A 67 9.04 -12.78 29.15
N ARG A 68 10.07 -12.39 29.90
CA ARG A 68 10.04 -12.19 31.34
C ARG A 68 10.54 -10.81 31.70
N LYS A 69 9.88 -10.17 32.68
CA LYS A 69 10.27 -8.87 33.20
C LYS A 69 10.03 -8.79 34.70
N GLU A 70 11.06 -8.36 35.44
CA GLU A 70 10.93 -7.92 36.83
C GLU A 70 10.73 -6.41 36.89
N PHE A 71 9.79 -5.96 37.71
CA PHE A 71 9.50 -4.53 37.87
C PHE A 71 9.03 -4.22 39.29
N PHE A 72 9.25 -2.96 39.69
CA PHE A 72 8.92 -2.50 41.03
C PHE A 72 7.67 -1.64 41.03
N VAL A 73 6.76 -1.92 41.97
CA VAL A 73 5.50 -1.20 42.14
C VAL A 73 5.52 -0.44 43.48
N THR A 74 5.18 0.86 43.42
CA THR A 74 5.10 1.74 44.60
C THR A 74 3.66 1.86 45.08
N GLU A 75 3.48 2.34 46.34
CA GLU A 75 2.17 2.67 46.87
C GLU A 75 1.42 3.72 46.03
N GLU A 76 2.17 4.69 45.43
CA GLU A 76 1.58 5.72 44.55
C GLU A 76 0.99 5.13 43.25
N MET A 77 1.63 4.11 42.70
CA MET A 77 1.13 3.43 41.51
C MET A 77 -0.19 2.67 41.79
N THR A 78 -0.33 2.09 42.98
CA THR A 78 -1.57 1.39 43.41
C THR A 78 -2.64 2.30 43.99
N ALA A 79 -2.34 3.57 44.25
CA ALA A 79 -3.29 4.57 44.69
C ALA A 79 -4.18 5.04 43.53
N ALA A 80 -5.05 4.17 43.03
CA ALA A 80 -5.92 4.39 41.88
C ALA A 80 -7.27 3.71 42.08
N ASP A 81 -8.27 4.13 41.36
CA ASP A 81 -9.57 3.47 41.29
C ASP A 81 -9.58 2.29 40.34
N GLY A 82 -8.67 2.27 39.38
CA GLY A 82 -8.39 1.15 38.50
C GLY A 82 -6.93 1.16 38.01
N LEU A 83 -6.35 -0.02 37.87
CA LEU A 83 -4.99 -0.21 37.35
C LEU A 83 -4.97 -1.41 36.41
N TYR A 84 -4.66 -1.14 35.14
CA TYR A 84 -4.75 -2.12 34.07
C TYR A 84 -3.39 -2.36 33.45
N LEU A 85 -3.01 -3.62 33.23
CA LEU A 85 -1.88 -4.00 32.39
C LEU A 85 -2.37 -4.02 30.94
N VAL A 86 -1.79 -3.15 30.10
CA VAL A 86 -2.21 -2.95 28.71
C VAL A 86 -1.12 -3.38 27.77
N PHE A 87 -1.46 -4.20 26.78
CA PHE A 87 -0.64 -4.55 25.64
C PHE A 87 -1.32 -3.98 24.38
N GLU A 88 -0.70 -3.03 23.71
CA GLU A 88 -1.24 -2.47 22.47
C GLU A 88 -1.11 -3.43 21.28
N GLY A 89 -0.25 -4.45 21.37
CA GLY A 89 -0.13 -5.54 20.39
C GLY A 89 0.81 -6.64 20.82
N ILE A 90 0.31 -7.86 20.84
CA ILE A 90 1.07 -9.11 21.00
C ILE A 90 0.86 -9.96 19.75
N ASP A 91 1.91 -10.49 19.19
CA ASP A 91 1.89 -11.38 18.03
C ASP A 91 2.29 -12.79 18.47
N THR A 92 1.36 -13.70 18.67
CA THR A 92 -0.09 -13.61 18.61
C THR A 92 -0.74 -14.35 19.77
N LEU A 93 -0.51 -15.69 19.84
CA LEU A 93 -1.04 -16.56 20.90
C LEU A 93 -0.18 -16.44 22.12
N SER A 94 -0.75 -16.01 23.24
CA SER A 94 0.02 -15.95 24.48
C SER A 94 -0.81 -16.24 25.72
N ASP A 95 -0.11 -16.72 26.73
CA ASP A 95 -0.57 -16.79 28.11
C ASP A 95 0.20 -15.75 28.94
N ILE A 96 -0.51 -14.92 29.68
CA ILE A 96 0.05 -13.84 30.45
C ILE A 96 -0.06 -14.16 31.94
N TYR A 97 1.07 -14.10 32.64
CA TYR A 97 1.18 -14.38 34.07
C TYR A 97 1.73 -13.16 34.82
N LEU A 98 1.15 -12.87 35.94
CA LEU A 98 1.64 -11.88 36.90
C LEU A 98 1.88 -12.55 38.24
N ASN A 99 3.13 -12.53 38.72
CA ASN A 99 3.53 -13.22 39.96
C ASN A 99 3.11 -14.71 40.00
N GLU A 100 3.36 -15.43 38.87
CA GLU A 100 3.01 -16.85 38.67
C GLU A 100 1.50 -17.15 38.49
N GLU A 101 0.62 -16.17 38.69
CA GLU A 101 -0.81 -16.33 38.44
C GLU A 101 -1.14 -15.97 36.99
N LYS A 102 -1.84 -16.84 36.25
CA LYS A 102 -2.34 -16.56 34.90
C LYS A 102 -3.46 -15.51 34.98
N ILE A 103 -3.27 -14.37 34.37
CA ILE A 103 -4.23 -13.26 34.37
C ILE A 103 -5.04 -13.17 33.07
N GLY A 104 -4.57 -13.80 31.97
CA GLY A 104 -5.28 -13.83 30.71
C GLY A 104 -4.50 -14.49 29.59
N SER A 105 -5.08 -14.43 28.38
CA SER A 105 -4.51 -14.94 27.14
C SER A 105 -4.79 -13.98 25.98
N THR A 106 -4.02 -14.11 24.87
CA THR A 106 -4.25 -13.38 23.62
C THR A 106 -4.28 -14.34 22.44
N ASP A 107 -5.01 -13.97 21.37
CA ASP A 107 -5.20 -14.79 20.16
C ASP A 107 -5.33 -13.96 18.87
N ASN A 108 -5.12 -12.63 18.97
CA ASN A 108 -5.32 -11.70 17.87
C ASN A 108 -4.31 -10.55 17.93
N MET A 109 -3.39 -10.47 16.97
CA MET A 109 -2.38 -9.41 16.94
C MET A 109 -2.94 -8.01 16.61
N HIS A 110 -4.16 -7.96 16.09
CA HIS A 110 -4.81 -6.70 15.66
C HIS A 110 -5.59 -6.02 16.79
N ARG A 111 -5.51 -6.55 18.02
CA ARG A 111 -6.23 -6.07 19.20
C ARG A 111 -5.32 -5.54 20.28
N THR A 112 -5.81 -4.57 21.03
CA THR A 112 -5.26 -4.17 22.33
C THR A 112 -5.90 -5.01 23.42
N TYR A 113 -5.10 -5.56 24.32
CA TYR A 113 -5.55 -6.34 25.48
C TYR A 113 -5.29 -5.56 26.77
N SER A 114 -6.26 -5.56 27.66
CA SER A 114 -6.23 -4.84 28.94
C SER A 114 -6.70 -5.77 30.07
N PHE A 115 -5.88 -5.92 31.10
CA PHE A 115 -6.14 -6.83 32.22
C PHE A 115 -6.17 -6.03 33.53
N ASP A 116 -7.21 -6.15 34.34
CA ASP A 116 -7.28 -5.55 35.68
C ASP A 116 -6.25 -6.22 36.60
N VAL A 117 -5.33 -5.42 37.11
CA VAL A 117 -4.23 -5.89 37.96
C VAL A 117 -4.13 -5.19 39.32
N LEU A 118 -5.10 -4.32 39.65
CA LEU A 118 -5.05 -3.49 40.87
C LEU A 118 -4.88 -4.34 42.13
N GLU A 119 -5.66 -5.42 42.25
CA GLU A 119 -5.61 -6.31 43.42
C GLU A 119 -4.54 -7.43 43.31
N ARG A 120 -3.88 -7.56 42.13
CA ARG A 120 -2.90 -8.62 41.86
C ARG A 120 -1.46 -8.18 42.01
N LEU A 121 -1.22 -6.88 41.90
CA LEU A 121 0.09 -6.28 42.07
C LEU A 121 0.45 -6.20 43.57
N LYS A 122 1.71 -6.50 43.86
CA LYS A 122 2.29 -6.34 45.18
C LYS A 122 3.10 -5.05 45.24
N ILE A 123 3.03 -4.32 46.35
CA ILE A 123 4.00 -3.24 46.61
C ILE A 123 5.40 -3.87 46.73
N GLY A 124 6.36 -3.38 45.96
CA GLY A 124 7.68 -3.96 45.82
C GLY A 124 7.88 -4.69 44.51
N GLU A 125 8.61 -5.79 44.52
CA GLU A 125 8.95 -6.56 43.31
C GLU A 125 7.77 -7.38 42.77
N ASN A 126 7.58 -7.30 41.45
CA ASN A 126 6.60 -8.10 40.70
C ASN A 126 7.28 -8.70 39.46
N VAL A 127 6.73 -9.81 38.97
CA VAL A 127 7.23 -10.52 37.80
C VAL A 127 6.09 -10.64 36.79
N LEU A 128 6.33 -10.15 35.58
CA LEU A 128 5.48 -10.34 34.41
C LEU A 128 6.12 -11.39 33.51
N GLN A 129 5.34 -12.43 33.13
CA GLN A 129 5.74 -13.44 32.17
C GLN A 129 4.69 -13.47 31.03
N VAL A 130 5.16 -13.52 29.79
CA VAL A 130 4.33 -13.69 28.58
C VAL A 130 4.88 -14.90 27.83
N VAL A 131 4.12 -15.98 27.86
CA VAL A 131 4.46 -17.21 27.12
C VAL A 131 3.77 -17.16 25.78
N LEU A 132 4.54 -17.04 24.71
CA LEU A 132 4.07 -17.06 23.33
C LEU A 132 4.11 -18.49 22.79
N HIS A 133 2.99 -18.94 22.25
CA HIS A 133 2.86 -20.28 21.67
C HIS A 133 3.16 -20.26 20.17
N SER A 134 3.70 -21.39 19.66
CA SER A 134 4.06 -21.55 18.27
C SER A 134 2.86 -21.31 17.33
N PRO A 135 2.92 -20.30 16.45
CA PRO A 135 1.88 -20.06 15.46
C PRO A 135 1.78 -21.22 14.45
N ILE A 136 2.91 -21.85 14.11
CA ILE A 136 2.97 -22.95 13.12
C ILE A 136 2.26 -24.20 13.64
N ARG A 137 2.55 -24.61 14.88
CA ARG A 137 1.89 -25.77 15.48
C ARG A 137 0.40 -25.54 15.61
N TYR A 138 0.02 -24.36 16.08
CA TYR A 138 -1.39 -24.01 16.28
C TYR A 138 -2.20 -24.08 14.99
N ILE A 139 -1.77 -23.40 13.91
CA ILE A 139 -2.52 -23.40 12.65
C ILE A 139 -2.64 -24.81 12.05
N LYS A 140 -1.62 -25.64 12.22
CA LYS A 140 -1.64 -27.03 11.76
C LYS A 140 -2.65 -27.86 12.54
N GLU A 141 -2.64 -27.77 13.88
CA GLU A 141 -3.56 -28.51 14.75
C GLU A 141 -5.02 -28.10 14.53
N GLU A 142 -5.29 -26.79 14.34
CA GLU A 142 -6.65 -26.31 14.08
C GLU A 142 -7.14 -26.72 12.69
N ASN A 143 -6.26 -26.70 11.68
CA ASN A 143 -6.62 -27.09 10.32
C ASN A 143 -6.87 -28.61 10.18
N GLU A 144 -6.25 -29.43 11.05
CA GLU A 144 -6.58 -30.86 11.16
C GLU A 144 -7.99 -31.11 11.73
N LYS A 145 -8.50 -30.19 12.55
CA LYS A 145 -9.86 -30.26 13.10
C LYS A 145 -10.91 -29.76 12.10
N ILE A 146 -10.65 -28.58 11.51
CA ILE A 146 -11.54 -27.94 10.55
C ILE A 146 -10.68 -27.37 9.42
N TYR A 147 -10.86 -27.92 8.23
CA TYR A 147 -10.12 -27.41 7.05
C TYR A 147 -10.56 -26.01 6.67
N THR A 148 -9.61 -25.09 6.56
CA THR A 148 -9.77 -23.76 5.98
C THR A 148 -8.82 -23.62 4.79
N GLY A 149 -9.35 -23.23 3.64
CA GLY A 149 -8.56 -23.00 2.44
C GLY A 149 -8.10 -21.55 2.36
N GLY A 150 -7.03 -21.31 1.61
CA GLY A 150 -6.52 -19.98 1.36
C GLY A 150 -5.41 -19.98 0.30
N SER A 151 -4.72 -18.84 0.17
CA SER A 151 -3.58 -18.70 -0.76
C SER A 151 -2.59 -19.85 -0.61
N LEU A 152 -2.20 -20.45 -1.74
CA LEU A 152 -1.34 -21.66 -1.77
C LEU A 152 0.13 -21.35 -1.43
N GLU A 153 0.52 -20.12 -1.47
CA GLU A 153 1.85 -19.63 -1.10
C GLU A 153 2.03 -19.57 0.42
N CYS A 154 0.91 -19.46 1.16
CA CYS A 154 0.88 -19.45 2.62
C CYS A 154 1.07 -20.85 3.21
N MET A 155 1.42 -20.90 4.49
CA MET A 155 1.34 -22.13 5.28
C MET A 155 -0.12 -22.55 5.43
N GLU A 156 -0.41 -23.84 5.25
CA GLU A 156 -1.76 -24.36 5.37
C GLU A 156 -2.33 -24.15 6.78
N GLY A 157 -3.59 -23.73 6.86
CA GLY A 157 -4.27 -23.43 8.13
C GLY A 157 -4.07 -21.99 8.65
N PHE A 158 -3.35 -21.12 7.93
CA PHE A 158 -3.11 -19.74 8.36
C PHE A 158 -4.39 -18.95 8.74
N PRO A 159 -5.58 -19.20 8.16
CA PRO A 159 -6.79 -18.47 8.53
C PRO A 159 -7.29 -18.73 9.96
N HIS A 160 -6.83 -19.80 10.63
CA HIS A 160 -7.20 -20.07 12.01
C HIS A 160 -6.61 -19.11 13.03
N LEU A 161 -5.63 -18.29 12.65
CA LEU A 161 -4.99 -17.34 13.55
C LEU A 161 -5.16 -15.91 13.05
N ARG A 162 -5.64 -15.02 13.94
CA ARG A 162 -5.73 -13.57 13.66
C ARG A 162 -4.35 -12.92 13.73
N LYS A 163 -3.50 -13.27 12.76
CA LYS A 163 -2.15 -12.78 12.54
C LYS A 163 -2.05 -12.26 11.11
N ALA A 164 -1.14 -11.30 10.86
CA ALA A 164 -0.87 -10.84 9.50
C ALA A 164 -0.60 -12.05 8.59
N HIS A 165 -1.52 -12.31 7.66
CA HIS A 165 -1.53 -13.52 6.85
C HIS A 165 -0.27 -13.66 6.00
N CYS A 166 0.25 -12.53 5.50
CA CYS A 166 1.49 -12.50 4.71
C CYS A 166 2.73 -13.00 5.46
N MET A 167 2.73 -13.02 6.79
CA MET A 167 3.84 -13.59 7.57
C MET A 167 3.93 -15.11 7.48
N PHE A 168 2.83 -15.78 7.10
CA PHE A 168 2.82 -17.21 6.77
C PHE A 168 3.28 -17.50 5.33
N GLY A 169 3.70 -16.49 4.59
CA GLY A 169 4.04 -16.53 3.19
C GLY A 169 2.98 -15.87 2.30
N TRP A 170 3.40 -15.35 1.18
CA TRP A 170 2.55 -14.83 0.12
C TRP A 170 3.26 -14.99 -1.22
N ASP A 171 2.60 -14.73 -2.35
CA ASP A 171 3.24 -14.80 -3.67
C ASP A 171 4.27 -13.69 -3.93
N TRP A 172 4.57 -12.88 -2.90
CA TRP A 172 5.67 -11.90 -2.79
C TRP A 172 6.34 -11.92 -1.41
N GLY A 173 5.83 -12.66 -0.42
CA GLY A 173 6.26 -12.63 0.99
C GLY A 173 6.97 -13.90 1.45
N PRO A 174 7.89 -13.81 2.42
CA PRO A 174 8.56 -14.96 3.01
C PRO A 174 7.64 -15.67 4.03
N ARG A 175 7.95 -16.93 4.34
CA ARG A 175 7.29 -17.70 5.41
C ARG A 175 8.04 -17.52 6.73
N LEU A 176 7.87 -16.38 7.36
CA LEU A 176 8.52 -15.98 8.60
C LEU A 176 7.48 -15.50 9.62
N PRO A 177 6.66 -16.41 10.18
CA PRO A 177 5.62 -16.04 11.14
C PRO A 177 6.23 -15.75 12.52
N ASP A 178 6.88 -14.58 12.66
CA ASP A 178 7.54 -14.11 13.88
C ASP A 178 6.58 -14.06 15.09
N ALA A 179 7.08 -13.85 16.29
CA ALA A 179 6.30 -13.72 17.51
C ALA A 179 6.92 -12.64 18.41
N GLY A 180 6.09 -11.96 19.22
CA GLY A 180 6.64 -10.96 20.14
C GLY A 180 5.62 -10.00 20.71
N ILE A 181 6.10 -9.13 21.61
CA ILE A 181 5.38 -7.96 22.11
C ILE A 181 5.77 -6.79 21.20
N PHE A 182 5.08 -6.65 20.06
CA PHE A 182 5.53 -5.76 18.98
C PHE A 182 5.04 -4.33 19.07
N ARG A 183 4.14 -4.05 20.05
CA ARG A 183 3.65 -2.71 20.39
C ARG A 183 3.84 -2.41 21.87
N PRO A 184 3.63 -1.15 22.33
CA PRO A 184 3.86 -0.77 23.71
C PRO A 184 3.12 -1.62 24.75
N VAL A 185 3.78 -1.81 25.91
CA VAL A 185 3.20 -2.40 27.12
C VAL A 185 3.39 -1.43 28.28
N TYR A 186 2.33 -1.21 29.08
CA TYR A 186 2.33 -0.28 30.21
C TYR A 186 1.24 -0.61 31.23
N LEU A 187 1.38 -0.03 32.44
CA LEU A 187 0.28 0.04 33.38
C LEU A 187 -0.52 1.33 33.09
N GLU A 188 -1.83 1.17 32.91
CA GLU A 188 -2.79 2.28 32.78
C GLU A 188 -3.45 2.54 34.14
N LYS A 189 -3.10 3.69 34.74
CA LYS A 189 -3.65 4.12 36.03
C LYS A 189 -4.82 5.05 35.79
N ILE A 190 -6.00 4.70 36.37
CA ILE A 190 -7.24 5.46 36.22
C ILE A 190 -7.67 5.99 37.58
N GLU A 191 -7.87 7.30 37.67
CA GLU A 191 -8.47 7.96 38.80
C GLU A 191 -9.92 8.33 38.43
N LYS A 192 -10.90 7.70 39.13
CA LYS A 192 -12.34 7.92 39.02
C LYS A 192 -12.95 7.56 37.66
N ALA A 193 -12.45 8.12 36.57
CA ALA A 193 -12.97 7.89 35.23
C ALA A 193 -11.93 8.19 34.13
N LYS A 194 -12.15 7.64 32.94
CA LYS A 194 -11.39 7.99 31.73
C LYS A 194 -12.30 8.19 30.51
N ILE A 195 -11.78 8.88 29.50
CA ILE A 195 -12.38 8.94 28.17
C ILE A 195 -12.00 7.66 27.40
N ASP A 196 -13.00 6.86 27.05
CA ASP A 196 -12.79 5.65 26.24
C ASP A 196 -12.69 6.02 24.75
N SER A 197 -13.62 6.86 24.26
CA SER A 197 -13.55 7.37 22.89
C SER A 197 -14.28 8.70 22.71
N VAL A 198 -13.87 9.45 21.68
CA VAL A 198 -14.63 10.61 21.18
C VAL A 198 -14.88 10.41 19.70
N TYR A 199 -16.13 10.47 19.27
CA TYR A 199 -16.52 10.49 17.89
C TYR A 199 -16.96 11.89 17.48
N VAL A 200 -16.33 12.45 16.44
CA VAL A 200 -16.60 13.80 15.94
C VAL A 200 -17.49 13.71 14.70
N VAL A 201 -18.74 14.15 14.84
CA VAL A 201 -19.70 14.20 13.74
C VAL A 201 -19.58 15.55 13.03
N GLN A 202 -19.34 15.55 11.75
CA GLN A 202 -19.24 16.76 10.92
C GLN A 202 -20.51 16.96 10.09
N ASN A 203 -21.09 18.16 10.20
CA ASN A 203 -22.24 18.56 9.38
C ASN A 203 -21.86 19.83 8.60
N HIS A 204 -21.66 19.64 7.30
CA HIS A 204 -21.27 20.70 6.37
C HIS A 204 -22.50 21.28 5.68
N ARG A 205 -22.72 22.60 5.79
CA ARG A 205 -23.81 23.30 5.12
C ARG A 205 -23.42 24.74 4.81
N ASP A 206 -23.72 25.20 3.63
CA ASP A 206 -23.64 26.63 3.21
C ASP A 206 -22.31 27.32 3.53
N GLY A 207 -21.19 26.60 3.40
CA GLY A 207 -19.85 27.12 3.71
C GLY A 207 -19.48 27.14 5.19
N GLU A 208 -20.24 26.45 6.03
CA GLU A 208 -20.06 26.35 7.47
C GLU A 208 -19.96 24.88 7.90
N VAL A 209 -19.30 24.60 9.03
CA VAL A 209 -19.24 23.26 9.63
C VAL A 209 -19.69 23.32 11.07
N ARG A 210 -20.66 22.48 11.39
CA ARG A 210 -21.10 22.23 12.77
C ARG A 210 -20.56 20.87 13.20
N LEU A 211 -19.79 20.86 14.28
CA LEU A 211 -19.27 19.67 14.94
C LEU A 211 -20.16 19.31 16.11
N SER A 212 -20.51 18.03 16.22
CA SER A 212 -21.12 17.46 17.42
C SER A 212 -20.33 16.23 17.86
N PHE A 213 -20.43 15.88 19.14
CA PHE A 213 -19.51 14.93 19.76
C PHE A 213 -20.29 13.84 20.49
N ARG A 214 -19.92 12.58 20.26
CA ARG A 214 -20.33 11.44 21.10
C ARG A 214 -19.11 11.00 21.89
N THR A 215 -19.20 11.10 23.24
CA THR A 215 -18.11 10.69 24.13
C THR A 215 -18.53 9.45 24.89
N ASP A 216 -17.70 8.40 24.83
CA ASP A 216 -17.84 7.21 25.65
C ASP A 216 -16.86 7.30 26.83
N LEU A 217 -17.35 7.05 28.05
CA LEU A 217 -16.57 7.15 29.28
C LEU A 217 -16.55 5.80 30.00
N VAL A 218 -15.41 5.46 30.58
CA VAL A 218 -15.29 4.44 31.61
C VAL A 218 -15.32 5.17 32.96
N ASN A 219 -16.40 5.01 33.72
CA ASN A 219 -16.55 5.60 35.05
C ASN A 219 -16.43 4.49 36.09
N LEU A 220 -15.42 4.57 36.95
CA LEU A 220 -15.17 3.60 38.02
C LEU A 220 -15.83 4.02 39.35
N THR A 221 -15.61 5.27 39.81
CA THR A 221 -16.03 5.74 41.13
C THR A 221 -16.54 7.17 41.18
N ALA A 222 -16.49 7.93 40.05
CA ALA A 222 -16.94 9.33 40.02
C ALA A 222 -18.45 9.43 40.24
N LYS A 223 -18.88 10.38 41.12
CA LYS A 223 -20.28 10.73 41.34
C LYS A 223 -20.81 11.63 40.23
N GLU A 224 -19.95 12.49 39.71
CA GLU A 224 -20.28 13.41 38.63
C GLU A 224 -19.15 13.48 37.64
N THR A 225 -19.48 13.43 36.34
CA THR A 225 -18.53 13.59 35.24
C THR A 225 -18.96 14.69 34.28
N GLN A 226 -18.02 15.50 33.83
CA GLN A 226 -18.24 16.54 32.83
C GLN A 226 -17.14 16.50 31.77
N VAL A 227 -17.52 16.46 30.49
CA VAL A 227 -16.58 16.59 29.37
C VAL A 227 -16.73 17.98 28.77
N THR A 228 -15.60 18.67 28.60
CA THR A 228 -15.50 19.92 27.85
C THR A 228 -14.67 19.71 26.61
N ILE A 229 -15.13 20.24 25.48
CA ILE A 229 -14.43 20.08 24.19
C ILE A 229 -14.11 21.46 23.61
N GLU A 230 -12.92 21.60 23.11
CA GLU A 230 -12.49 22.73 22.29
C GLU A 230 -11.82 22.24 20.98
N VAL A 231 -11.84 23.09 19.96
CA VAL A 231 -11.23 22.82 18.68
C VAL A 231 -10.28 23.96 18.32
N LEU A 232 -9.03 23.62 18.05
CA LEU A 232 -8.01 24.55 17.61
C LEU A 232 -7.87 24.47 16.09
N SER A 233 -8.02 25.61 15.40
CA SER A 233 -7.81 25.66 13.95
C SER A 233 -6.32 25.61 13.57
N PRO A 234 -5.99 25.32 12.29
CA PRO A 234 -4.60 25.42 11.81
C PRO A 234 -3.95 26.79 12.01
N ASP A 235 -4.75 27.85 12.10
CA ASP A 235 -4.28 29.24 12.30
C ASP A 235 -4.19 29.65 13.78
N GLY A 236 -4.55 28.73 14.70
CA GLY A 236 -4.47 28.99 16.15
C GLY A 236 -5.74 29.60 16.76
N GLU A 237 -6.86 29.67 16.03
CA GLU A 237 -8.14 30.09 16.56
C GLU A 237 -8.77 28.98 17.40
N VAL A 238 -9.31 29.29 18.58
CA VAL A 238 -9.93 28.33 19.50
C VAL A 238 -11.44 28.46 19.43
N TYR A 239 -12.12 27.41 19.03
CA TYR A 239 -13.57 27.27 19.03
C TYR A 239 -14.03 26.47 20.25
N ARG A 240 -15.07 26.96 20.94
CA ARG A 240 -15.60 26.30 22.13
C ARG A 240 -17.03 25.87 21.95
N GLN A 241 -17.46 24.92 22.77
CA GLN A 241 -18.82 24.40 22.75
C GLN A 241 -19.85 25.48 23.05
N GLN A 242 -20.92 25.47 22.26
CA GLN A 242 -22.13 26.22 22.52
C GLN A 242 -22.97 25.54 23.60
N PRO A 243 -24.06 26.18 24.14
CA PRO A 243 -24.91 25.59 25.17
C PRO A 243 -25.54 24.26 24.80
N ASP A 244 -25.67 23.94 23.52
CA ASP A 244 -26.18 22.66 23.02
C ASP A 244 -25.07 21.61 22.83
N GLY A 245 -23.82 21.88 23.23
CA GLY A 245 -22.69 21.00 23.15
C GLY A 245 -22.00 20.97 21.79
N SER A 246 -22.52 21.65 20.77
CA SER A 246 -21.90 21.71 19.44
C SER A 246 -20.82 22.81 19.35
N ILE A 247 -19.95 22.67 18.37
CA ILE A 247 -18.98 23.70 17.96
C ILE A 247 -19.27 24.10 16.51
N PHE A 248 -19.29 25.40 16.28
CA PHE A 248 -19.59 26.00 14.99
C PHE A 248 -18.34 26.67 14.41
N ILE A 249 -18.00 26.36 13.16
CA ILE A 249 -16.84 26.88 12.43
C ILE A 249 -17.35 27.54 11.14
N GLY A 250 -17.31 28.86 11.10
CA GLY A 250 -17.61 29.62 9.88
C GLY A 250 -16.38 29.72 8.97
N ASN A 251 -16.59 29.66 7.66
CA ASN A 251 -15.53 29.67 6.65
C ASN A 251 -14.40 28.66 6.93
N PRO A 252 -14.72 27.37 7.07
CA PRO A 252 -13.75 26.33 7.41
C PRO A 252 -12.72 26.17 6.32
N LYS A 253 -11.45 25.90 6.69
CA LYS A 253 -10.45 25.36 5.77
C LYS A 253 -10.72 23.89 5.58
N LEU A 254 -11.10 23.50 4.36
CA LEU A 254 -11.42 22.11 4.04
C LEU A 254 -10.17 21.31 3.69
N TRP A 255 -10.12 20.08 4.17
CA TRP A 255 -9.09 19.13 3.81
C TRP A 255 -9.37 18.53 2.42
N TRP A 256 -8.32 18.38 1.61
CA TRP A 256 -8.37 17.81 0.27
C TRP A 256 -7.27 16.78 0.04
N PRO A 257 -7.48 15.78 -0.82
CA PRO A 257 -6.40 14.91 -1.27
C PRO A 257 -5.31 15.65 -2.04
N ASN A 258 -4.13 15.03 -2.11
CA ASN A 258 -3.01 15.53 -2.90
C ASN A 258 -3.43 15.81 -4.35
N GLY A 259 -3.07 16.95 -4.87
CA GLY A 259 -3.43 17.42 -6.23
C GLY A 259 -4.76 18.19 -6.30
N TYR A 260 -5.64 18.11 -5.27
CA TYR A 260 -6.95 18.76 -5.28
C TYR A 260 -7.06 19.96 -4.32
N GLY A 261 -6.15 20.14 -3.40
CA GLY A 261 -6.12 21.28 -2.48
C GLY A 261 -5.16 21.07 -1.32
N GLU A 262 -5.37 21.84 -0.26
CA GLU A 262 -4.56 21.87 0.95
C GLU A 262 -5.02 20.79 1.97
N GLN A 263 -4.18 20.48 2.96
CA GLN A 263 -4.43 19.49 4.01
C GLN A 263 -4.49 20.14 5.41
N PRO A 264 -5.39 21.12 5.66
CA PRO A 264 -5.50 21.75 6.97
C PRO A 264 -6.07 20.78 8.01
N LEU A 265 -5.41 20.68 9.15
CA LEU A 265 -5.81 19.80 10.26
C LEU A 265 -6.17 20.64 11.48
N TYR A 266 -7.33 20.36 12.05
CA TYR A 266 -7.85 20.96 13.29
C TYR A 266 -7.59 20.02 14.46
N THR A 267 -7.19 20.54 15.61
CA THR A 267 -6.98 19.73 16.81
C THR A 267 -8.24 19.77 17.68
N VAL A 268 -8.83 18.62 17.92
CA VAL A 268 -9.96 18.45 18.85
C VAL A 268 -9.40 17.98 20.19
N LYS A 269 -9.68 18.73 21.26
CA LYS A 269 -9.28 18.39 22.62
C LYS A 269 -10.50 18.25 23.51
N ALA A 270 -10.65 17.09 24.14
CA ALA A 270 -11.65 16.81 25.14
C ALA A 270 -10.98 16.66 26.52
N VAL A 271 -11.52 17.33 27.52
CA VAL A 271 -11.05 17.29 28.90
C VAL A 271 -12.19 16.73 29.79
N LEU A 272 -11.89 15.64 30.49
CA LEU A 272 -12.80 15.02 31.44
C LEU A 272 -12.53 15.52 32.88
N ALA A 273 -13.51 16.13 33.48
CA ALA A 273 -13.53 16.40 34.91
C ALA A 273 -14.40 15.37 35.62
N ALA A 274 -13.91 14.83 36.74
CA ALA A 274 -14.64 13.96 37.66
C ALA A 274 -14.63 14.56 39.06
N ASP A 275 -15.81 14.74 39.65
CA ASP A 275 -16.01 15.40 40.93
C ASP A 275 -15.30 16.77 41.04
N GLY A 276 -15.33 17.54 39.94
CA GLY A 276 -14.74 18.88 39.84
C GLY A 276 -13.22 18.94 39.63
N ARG A 277 -12.54 17.81 39.34
CA ARG A 277 -11.11 17.78 39.03
C ARG A 277 -10.89 17.16 37.65
N GLU A 278 -9.94 17.71 36.88
CA GLU A 278 -9.51 17.09 35.63
C GLU A 278 -8.80 15.76 35.92
N VAL A 279 -9.27 14.69 35.26
CA VAL A 279 -8.76 13.33 35.45
C VAL A 279 -8.24 12.71 34.16
N ASP A 280 -8.72 13.16 33.00
CA ASP A 280 -8.28 12.65 31.72
C ASP A 280 -8.42 13.66 30.58
N THR A 281 -7.62 13.46 29.53
CA THR A 281 -7.66 14.26 28.29
C THR A 281 -7.56 13.37 27.08
N TRP A 282 -8.31 13.72 26.04
CA TRP A 282 -8.23 13.10 24.73
C TRP A 282 -7.95 14.19 23.69
N GLU A 283 -6.99 13.94 22.79
CA GLU A 283 -6.61 14.89 21.76
C GLU A 283 -6.34 14.17 20.44
N LYS A 284 -6.97 14.60 19.36
CA LYS A 284 -6.75 14.09 18.02
C LYS A 284 -6.86 15.22 16.98
N LYS A 285 -6.12 15.05 15.86
CA LYS A 285 -6.26 15.92 14.69
C LYS A 285 -7.37 15.38 13.78
N ILE A 286 -8.13 16.28 13.17
CA ILE A 286 -9.16 15.99 12.18
C ILE A 286 -9.02 16.91 10.97
N GLY A 287 -9.36 16.44 9.78
CA GLY A 287 -9.61 17.31 8.64
C GLY A 287 -11.12 17.59 8.50
N LEU A 288 -11.47 18.83 8.22
CA LEU A 288 -12.87 19.17 7.94
C LEU A 288 -13.18 18.82 6.48
N ARG A 289 -14.02 17.83 6.26
CA ARG A 289 -14.41 17.36 4.94
C ARG A 289 -15.70 16.57 4.96
N THR A 290 -16.38 16.51 3.82
CA THR A 290 -17.31 15.41 3.54
C THR A 290 -16.55 14.32 2.77
N MET A 291 -16.86 13.05 3.04
CA MET A 291 -16.25 11.91 2.37
C MET A 291 -17.27 10.79 2.21
N THR A 292 -17.43 10.29 1.00
CA THR A 292 -18.20 9.10 0.70
C THR A 292 -17.69 8.44 -0.57
N VAL A 293 -18.22 7.28 -0.90
CA VAL A 293 -18.10 6.68 -2.23
C VAL A 293 -19.46 6.83 -2.93
N ASN A 294 -19.45 7.50 -4.08
CA ASN A 294 -20.65 7.66 -4.89
C ASN A 294 -20.93 6.36 -5.66
N THR A 295 -22.08 5.75 -5.41
CA THR A 295 -22.54 4.51 -6.06
C THR A 295 -23.87 4.72 -6.81
N GLU A 296 -24.21 5.95 -7.15
CA GLU A 296 -25.43 6.28 -7.87
C GLU A 296 -25.45 5.72 -9.29
N LYS A 297 -26.65 5.51 -9.82
CA LYS A 297 -26.81 5.06 -11.20
C LYS A 297 -26.50 6.16 -12.19
N ASP A 298 -25.82 5.79 -13.26
CA ASP A 298 -25.56 6.63 -14.42
C ASP A 298 -25.84 5.87 -15.74
N GLU A 299 -25.40 6.39 -16.88
CA GLU A 299 -25.63 5.80 -18.19
C GLU A 299 -24.91 4.45 -18.41
N TRP A 300 -23.91 4.13 -17.60
CA TRP A 300 -23.10 2.88 -17.72
C TRP A 300 -23.43 1.83 -16.65
N GLY A 301 -24.18 2.19 -15.61
CA GLY A 301 -24.50 1.30 -14.50
C GLY A 301 -24.51 2.02 -13.16
N ASN A 302 -23.73 1.55 -12.20
CA ASN A 302 -23.55 2.23 -10.91
C ASN A 302 -22.14 2.87 -10.86
N CYS A 303 -22.10 4.15 -10.58
CA CYS A 303 -20.83 4.84 -10.32
C CYS A 303 -20.06 4.15 -9.18
N PHE A 304 -18.75 4.25 -9.18
CA PHE A 304 -17.93 3.93 -8.01
C PHE A 304 -16.78 4.94 -7.97
N ALA A 305 -16.92 5.96 -7.13
CA ALA A 305 -15.97 7.07 -7.08
C ALA A 305 -15.89 7.65 -5.67
N HIS A 306 -14.68 7.90 -5.18
CA HIS A 306 -14.53 8.76 -4.00
C HIS A 306 -15.10 10.14 -4.28
N GLU A 307 -16.00 10.60 -3.43
CA GLU A 307 -16.58 11.93 -3.48
C GLU A 307 -16.22 12.72 -2.23
N ILE A 308 -15.44 13.77 -2.41
CA ILE A 308 -14.86 14.57 -1.34
C ILE A 308 -15.30 16.01 -1.51
N ASN A 309 -15.95 16.59 -0.48
CA ASN A 309 -16.47 17.95 -0.52
C ASN A 309 -17.35 18.22 -1.77
N GLY A 310 -18.08 17.19 -2.22
CA GLY A 310 -18.95 17.22 -3.39
C GLY A 310 -18.25 17.03 -4.74
N LEU A 311 -16.94 16.79 -4.76
CA LEU A 311 -16.19 16.50 -5.98
C LEU A 311 -15.85 15.01 -6.09
N LYS A 312 -16.22 14.38 -7.21
CA LYS A 312 -15.75 13.03 -7.57
C LYS A 312 -14.33 13.12 -8.10
N ILE A 313 -13.40 12.45 -7.45
CA ILE A 313 -11.98 12.42 -7.83
C ILE A 313 -11.63 11.14 -8.59
N PHE A 314 -10.62 11.21 -9.45
CA PHE A 314 -10.00 10.01 -10.02
C PHE A 314 -8.91 9.52 -9.07
N ALA A 315 -9.10 8.33 -8.48
CA ALA A 315 -8.11 7.76 -7.57
C ALA A 315 -6.89 7.24 -8.34
N MET A 316 -5.70 7.68 -7.91
CA MET A 316 -4.41 7.31 -8.48
C MET A 316 -3.45 6.93 -7.36
N GLY A 317 -2.91 5.73 -7.39
CA GLY A 317 -2.00 5.25 -6.37
C GLY A 317 -1.72 3.77 -6.46
N ALA A 318 -1.34 3.16 -5.35
CA ALA A 318 -1.02 1.75 -5.28
C ALA A 318 -1.44 1.11 -3.95
N ASP A 319 -1.45 -0.23 -3.96
CA ASP A 319 -1.75 -1.07 -2.80
C ASP A 319 -0.51 -1.15 -1.89
N TYR A 320 -0.68 -0.77 -0.63
CA TYR A 320 0.32 -0.87 0.40
C TYR A 320 0.25 -2.24 1.08
N ILE A 321 1.40 -2.91 1.19
CA ILE A 321 1.62 -4.09 2.01
C ILE A 321 2.54 -3.73 3.19
N PRO A 322 2.68 -4.57 4.24
CA PRO A 322 3.65 -4.31 5.31
C PRO A 322 5.04 -3.99 4.78
N GLU A 323 5.69 -2.98 5.34
CA GLU A 323 7.00 -2.49 4.87
C GLU A 323 8.15 -3.46 5.17
N ASP A 324 7.97 -4.35 6.16
CA ASP A 324 8.93 -5.36 6.56
C ASP A 324 8.22 -6.54 7.22
N ASN A 325 8.70 -7.76 6.99
CA ASN A 325 8.19 -8.92 7.70
C ASN A 325 8.64 -8.94 9.16
N LEU A 326 9.78 -8.33 9.46
CA LEU A 326 10.31 -8.15 10.81
C LEU A 326 9.81 -6.83 11.39
N LEU A 327 8.71 -6.87 12.15
CA LEU A 327 7.96 -5.69 12.60
C LEU A 327 8.84 -4.64 13.31
N GLY A 328 9.87 -5.07 14.03
CA GLY A 328 10.81 -4.16 14.70
C GLY A 328 11.67 -3.28 13.78
N ARG A 329 11.70 -3.56 12.48
CA ARG A 329 12.42 -2.76 11.46
C ARG A 329 11.55 -1.64 10.86
N VAL A 330 10.24 -1.67 11.08
CA VAL A 330 9.31 -0.61 10.65
C VAL A 330 9.36 0.54 11.66
N ASN A 331 9.48 1.76 11.17
CA ASN A 331 9.52 2.95 11.99
C ASN A 331 8.96 4.17 11.24
N LYS A 332 8.72 5.25 11.98
CA LYS A 332 8.11 6.48 11.45
C LYS A 332 8.91 7.11 10.30
N GLU A 333 10.24 7.06 10.36
CA GLU A 333 11.12 7.64 9.35
C GLU A 333 11.02 6.89 8.03
N ARG A 334 11.06 5.55 8.07
CA ARG A 334 10.91 4.67 6.91
C ARG A 334 9.53 4.87 6.26
N THR A 335 8.47 4.83 7.05
CA THR A 335 7.10 5.05 6.57
C THR A 335 6.91 6.45 5.99
N ARG A 336 7.46 7.49 6.64
CA ARG A 336 7.38 8.86 6.11
C ARG A 336 8.08 8.99 4.77
N LYS A 337 9.24 8.34 4.61
CA LYS A 337 9.94 8.32 3.33
C LYS A 337 9.07 7.68 2.26
N LEU A 338 8.54 6.48 2.49
CA LEU A 338 7.69 5.76 1.54
C LEU A 338 6.48 6.60 1.11
N LEU A 339 5.75 7.18 2.06
CA LEU A 339 4.57 7.98 1.76
C LEU A 339 4.91 9.34 1.11
N THR A 340 6.08 9.91 1.43
CA THR A 340 6.58 11.11 0.73
C THR A 340 6.93 10.78 -0.73
N ASP A 341 7.47 9.60 -0.99
CA ASP A 341 7.74 9.12 -2.36
C ASP A 341 6.43 8.93 -3.15
N CYS A 342 5.35 8.44 -2.51
CA CYS A 342 4.02 8.40 -3.12
C CYS A 342 3.55 9.81 -3.53
N LYS A 343 3.61 10.78 -2.61
CA LYS A 343 3.26 12.19 -2.93
C LYS A 343 4.10 12.75 -4.06
N ALA A 344 5.42 12.46 -4.08
CA ALA A 344 6.34 12.92 -5.12
C ALA A 344 6.04 12.30 -6.49
N ALA A 345 5.36 11.17 -6.52
CA ALA A 345 4.86 10.51 -7.73
C ALA A 345 3.39 10.82 -8.05
N ASN A 346 2.83 11.88 -7.46
CA ASN A 346 1.46 12.37 -7.68
C ASN A 346 0.34 11.43 -7.20
N TYR A 347 0.62 10.53 -6.28
CA TYR A 347 -0.43 9.71 -5.67
C TYR A 347 -1.41 10.58 -4.89
N ASN A 348 -2.68 10.23 -4.97
CA ASN A 348 -3.74 10.76 -4.10
C ASN A 348 -4.43 9.69 -3.27
N THR A 349 -4.11 8.41 -3.50
CA THR A 349 -4.74 7.26 -2.86
C THR A 349 -3.71 6.19 -2.52
N VAL A 350 -3.90 5.51 -1.38
CA VAL A 350 -3.17 4.31 -0.97
C VAL A 350 -4.19 3.31 -0.44
N ARG A 351 -4.17 2.06 -0.91
CA ARG A 351 -4.99 1.00 -0.32
C ARG A 351 -4.14 0.19 0.64
N ILE A 352 -4.59 0.06 1.89
CA ILE A 352 -3.99 -0.84 2.88
C ILE A 352 -4.62 -2.20 2.70
N TRP A 353 -3.84 -3.12 2.14
CA TRP A 353 -4.27 -4.46 1.76
C TRP A 353 -4.54 -5.37 2.98
N GLY A 354 -5.61 -6.17 2.90
CA GLY A 354 -6.18 -6.92 4.01
C GLY A 354 -5.41 -8.16 4.49
N GLY A 355 -4.32 -8.55 3.84
CA GLY A 355 -3.48 -9.67 4.29
C GLY A 355 -2.30 -9.29 5.19
N GLY A 356 -2.18 -8.00 5.53
CA GLY A 356 -1.16 -7.46 6.42
C GLY A 356 -1.65 -7.27 7.85
N TYR A 357 -1.28 -6.13 8.43
CA TYR A 357 -1.76 -5.65 9.73
C TYR A 357 -2.10 -4.16 9.64
N TYR A 358 -2.91 -3.65 10.58
CA TYR A 358 -3.20 -2.21 10.64
C TYR A 358 -1.92 -1.45 11.01
N PRO A 359 -1.42 -0.53 10.14
CA PRO A 359 -0.24 0.28 10.45
C PRO A 359 -0.38 1.05 11.77
N ASP A 360 0.74 1.54 12.28
CA ASP A 360 0.77 2.40 13.45
C ASP A 360 0.15 3.78 13.16
N ASP A 361 -0.28 4.49 14.21
CA ASP A 361 -0.97 5.77 14.10
C ASP A 361 -0.20 6.79 13.24
N TYR A 362 1.13 6.81 13.30
CA TYR A 362 1.93 7.74 12.49
C TYR A 362 1.79 7.54 10.98
N PHE A 363 1.43 6.34 10.50
CA PHE A 363 1.15 6.11 9.07
C PHE A 363 -0.04 6.96 8.63
N TYR A 364 -1.12 6.91 9.39
CA TYR A 364 -2.36 7.64 9.10
C TYR A 364 -2.17 9.15 9.29
N ASP A 365 -1.43 9.57 10.34
CA ASP A 365 -1.06 10.97 10.54
C ASP A 365 -0.30 11.53 9.33
N ILE A 366 0.64 10.76 8.78
CA ILE A 366 1.40 11.15 7.59
C ILE A 366 0.48 11.22 6.36
N CYS A 367 -0.44 10.28 6.19
CA CYS A 367 -1.42 10.32 5.10
C CYS A 367 -2.34 11.55 5.20
N ASP A 368 -2.77 11.93 6.41
CA ASP A 368 -3.53 13.15 6.65
C ASP A 368 -2.73 14.40 6.26
N GLU A 369 -1.44 14.47 6.61
CA GLU A 369 -0.54 15.56 6.28
C GLU A 369 -0.20 15.66 4.79
N LEU A 370 -0.12 14.53 4.11
CA LEU A 370 0.27 14.46 2.69
C LEU A 370 -0.90 14.49 1.71
N GLY A 371 -2.13 14.27 2.20
CA GLY A 371 -3.32 14.20 1.36
C GLY A 371 -3.48 12.86 0.64
N LEU A 372 -3.04 11.76 1.23
CA LEU A 372 -3.20 10.43 0.67
C LEU A 372 -4.48 9.79 1.19
N LEU A 373 -5.48 9.62 0.34
CA LEU A 373 -6.71 8.89 0.69
C LEU A 373 -6.39 7.43 0.98
N ILE A 374 -7.02 6.90 2.03
CA ILE A 374 -6.84 5.51 2.43
C ILE A 374 -8.10 4.70 2.10
N TRP A 375 -7.92 3.70 1.26
CA TRP A 375 -8.80 2.56 1.18
C TRP A 375 -8.34 1.55 2.23
N GLN A 376 -9.11 1.37 3.31
CA GLN A 376 -8.74 0.50 4.42
C GLN A 376 -9.45 -0.84 4.34
N ASP A 377 -8.72 -1.90 3.98
CA ASP A 377 -9.22 -3.26 4.19
C ASP A 377 -9.17 -3.63 5.68
N PHE A 378 -10.16 -4.35 6.17
CA PHE A 378 -10.01 -5.15 7.38
C PHE A 378 -9.10 -6.35 7.09
N MET A 379 -8.40 -6.83 8.12
CA MET A 379 -7.31 -7.81 7.94
C MET A 379 -7.81 -9.22 7.65
N PHE A 380 -8.45 -9.36 6.47
CA PHE A 380 -8.92 -10.61 5.89
C PHE A 380 -8.55 -10.64 4.41
N ALA A 381 -7.91 -11.71 3.94
CA ALA A 381 -7.48 -11.81 2.55
C ALA A 381 -7.37 -13.25 2.08
N CYS A 382 -7.86 -13.52 0.87
CA CYS A 382 -7.60 -14.73 0.10
C CYS A 382 -7.70 -16.02 0.91
N ALA A 383 -8.76 -16.17 1.72
CA ALA A 383 -8.97 -17.33 2.59
C ALA A 383 -10.45 -17.64 2.81
N SER A 384 -10.75 -18.80 3.34
CA SER A 384 -12.06 -19.14 3.89
C SER A 384 -11.97 -19.24 5.42
N TYR A 385 -13.00 -18.78 6.12
CA TYR A 385 -13.06 -18.77 7.58
C TYR A 385 -14.25 -19.58 8.07
N GLU A 386 -14.10 -20.15 9.26
CA GLU A 386 -15.17 -20.80 10.00
C GLU A 386 -15.63 -19.86 11.12
N LEU A 387 -16.92 -19.49 11.13
CA LEU A 387 -17.49 -18.63 12.15
C LEU A 387 -18.08 -19.47 13.29
N ASP A 388 -17.55 -19.28 14.47
CA ASP A 388 -18.13 -19.70 15.74
C ASP A 388 -18.35 -18.49 16.67
N GLU A 389 -18.82 -18.70 17.87
CA GLU A 389 -19.14 -17.64 18.83
C GLU A 389 -17.88 -16.90 19.29
N ALA A 390 -16.79 -17.61 19.55
CA ALA A 390 -15.52 -17.01 19.97
C ALA A 390 -14.90 -16.17 18.87
N PHE A 391 -14.95 -16.64 17.63
CA PHE A 391 -14.45 -15.88 16.48
C PHE A 391 -15.33 -14.63 16.20
N ASP A 392 -16.67 -14.73 16.34
CA ASP A 392 -17.57 -13.56 16.22
C ASP A 392 -17.22 -12.47 17.24
N GLU A 393 -17.08 -12.83 18.51
CA GLU A 393 -16.69 -11.90 19.56
C GLU A 393 -15.32 -11.26 19.29
N ASN A 394 -14.35 -12.09 18.87
CA ASN A 394 -12.98 -11.64 18.60
C ASN A 394 -12.91 -10.62 17.45
N ILE A 395 -13.56 -10.91 16.32
CA ILE A 395 -13.55 -10.00 15.15
C ILE A 395 -14.38 -8.73 15.39
N ARG A 396 -15.47 -8.79 16.14
CA ARG A 396 -16.22 -7.58 16.52
C ARG A 396 -15.36 -6.63 17.33
N GLU A 397 -14.61 -7.16 18.29
CA GLU A 397 -13.73 -6.36 19.12
C GLU A 397 -12.54 -5.81 18.31
N GLU A 398 -11.93 -6.61 17.41
CA GLU A 398 -10.91 -6.15 16.49
C GLU A 398 -11.37 -4.96 15.65
N VAL A 399 -12.54 -5.11 15.00
CA VAL A 399 -13.11 -4.07 14.13
C VAL A 399 -13.47 -2.82 14.96
N ARG A 400 -14.11 -3.00 16.13
CA ARG A 400 -14.47 -1.90 17.01
C ARG A 400 -13.25 -1.07 17.42
N GLN A 401 -12.20 -1.73 17.90
CA GLN A 401 -10.97 -1.06 18.35
C GLN A 401 -10.30 -0.29 17.22
N ASN A 402 -10.13 -0.92 16.04
CA ASN A 402 -9.44 -0.28 14.94
C ASN A 402 -10.26 0.84 14.29
N VAL A 403 -11.57 0.69 14.14
CA VAL A 403 -12.43 1.80 13.68
C VAL A 403 -12.39 2.97 14.66
N ARG A 404 -12.49 2.74 15.97
CA ARG A 404 -12.38 3.80 16.99
C ARG A 404 -11.02 4.51 16.94
N ARG A 405 -9.95 3.77 16.73
CA ARG A 405 -8.59 4.29 16.62
C ARG A 405 -8.43 5.20 15.40
N LEU A 406 -9.02 4.83 14.25
CA LEU A 406 -8.71 5.39 12.93
C LEU A 406 -9.77 6.36 12.37
N ARG A 407 -11.04 6.30 12.82
CA ARG A 407 -12.18 7.04 12.23
C ARG A 407 -12.05 8.58 12.24
N HIS A 408 -11.12 9.14 13.01
CA HIS A 408 -10.88 10.57 13.08
C HIS A 408 -9.94 11.09 11.99
N HIS A 409 -9.18 10.19 11.31
CA HIS A 409 -8.25 10.57 10.26
C HIS A 409 -8.98 11.10 9.02
N ALA A 410 -8.52 12.26 8.54
CA ALA A 410 -9.06 12.88 7.34
C ALA A 410 -8.86 12.02 6.09
N SER A 411 -7.79 11.25 6.07
CA SER A 411 -7.39 10.39 4.96
C SER A 411 -8.28 9.15 4.77
N ILE A 412 -9.00 8.66 5.80
CA ILE A 412 -9.88 7.49 5.65
C ILE A 412 -10.96 7.76 4.61
N GLY A 413 -10.90 7.05 3.48
CA GLY A 413 -11.81 7.17 2.35
C GLY A 413 -12.96 6.16 2.39
N LEU A 414 -12.66 4.92 2.76
CA LEU A 414 -13.65 3.86 2.95
C LEU A 414 -13.10 2.72 3.81
N TRP A 415 -14.00 1.92 4.35
CA TRP A 415 -13.76 0.66 5.02
C TRP A 415 -14.13 -0.50 4.10
N CYS A 416 -13.22 -1.43 3.85
CA CYS A 416 -13.47 -2.60 3.01
C CYS A 416 -13.38 -3.89 3.82
N GLY A 417 -14.34 -4.79 3.64
CA GLY A 417 -14.46 -6.01 4.42
C GLY A 417 -13.28 -6.96 4.28
N ASN A 418 -12.80 -7.16 3.05
CA ASN A 418 -11.72 -8.11 2.79
C ASN A 418 -11.11 -7.94 1.40
N ASN A 419 -9.96 -8.62 1.17
CA ASN A 419 -9.36 -8.81 -0.14
C ASN A 419 -9.77 -10.13 -0.78
N GLU A 420 -10.42 -10.09 -1.95
CA GLU A 420 -10.71 -11.18 -2.90
C GLU A 420 -11.57 -12.34 -2.41
N MET A 421 -12.09 -12.29 -1.20
CA MET A 421 -12.78 -13.47 -0.66
C MET A 421 -14.15 -13.71 -1.31
N GLU A 422 -14.86 -12.67 -1.78
CA GLU A 422 -16.13 -12.84 -2.48
C GLU A 422 -15.94 -13.61 -3.79
N THR A 423 -15.02 -13.16 -4.62
CA THR A 423 -14.70 -13.77 -5.92
C THR A 423 -14.20 -15.19 -5.76
N GLN A 424 -13.22 -15.41 -4.91
CA GLN A 424 -12.57 -16.70 -4.75
C GLN A 424 -13.46 -17.74 -4.07
N THR A 425 -14.37 -17.31 -3.18
CA THR A 425 -15.39 -18.17 -2.60
C THR A 425 -16.39 -18.62 -3.67
N LEU A 426 -16.81 -17.73 -4.54
CA LEU A 426 -17.71 -18.03 -5.66
C LEU A 426 -17.06 -18.97 -6.67
N ASP A 427 -15.80 -18.75 -7.02
CA ASP A 427 -15.02 -19.61 -7.92
C ASP A 427 -14.61 -20.96 -7.30
N LYS A 428 -14.86 -21.16 -6.02
CA LYS A 428 -14.48 -22.36 -5.27
C LYS A 428 -12.98 -22.65 -5.30
N CYS A 429 -12.15 -21.61 -5.35
CA CYS A 429 -10.69 -21.75 -5.44
C CYS A 429 -10.11 -22.60 -4.32
N TRP A 430 -10.66 -22.50 -3.11
CA TRP A 430 -10.20 -23.21 -1.91
C TRP A 430 -11.18 -24.27 -1.41
N LYS A 431 -12.14 -24.64 -2.24
CA LYS A 431 -13.17 -25.63 -1.89
C LYS A 431 -13.90 -25.32 -0.58
N PRO A 432 -14.40 -24.10 -0.38
CA PRO A 432 -15.09 -23.72 0.85
C PRO A 432 -16.32 -24.60 1.06
N SER A 433 -16.57 -24.98 2.32
CA SER A 433 -17.79 -25.69 2.70
C SER A 433 -19.01 -24.79 2.53
N GLU A 434 -20.20 -25.35 2.47
CA GLU A 434 -21.45 -24.55 2.43
C GLU A 434 -21.60 -23.69 3.68
N LYS A 435 -21.10 -24.14 4.85
CA LYS A 435 -21.05 -23.35 6.06
C LYS A 435 -20.15 -22.13 5.88
N GLN A 436 -18.93 -22.31 5.39
CA GLN A 436 -17.95 -21.24 5.16
C GLN A 436 -18.46 -20.19 4.18
N LYS A 437 -19.22 -20.58 3.14
CA LYS A 437 -19.90 -19.64 2.25
C LYS A 437 -20.98 -18.82 2.97
N CYS A 438 -21.77 -19.44 3.84
CA CYS A 438 -22.73 -18.74 4.67
C CYS A 438 -22.04 -17.82 5.68
N ASP A 439 -20.93 -18.27 6.25
CA ASP A 439 -20.16 -17.52 7.23
C ASP A 439 -19.51 -16.28 6.60
N TYR A 440 -19.06 -16.36 5.33
CA TYR A 440 -18.62 -15.20 4.57
C TYR A 440 -19.68 -14.08 4.57
N ILE A 441 -20.93 -14.40 4.20
CA ILE A 441 -22.03 -13.42 4.19
C ILE A 441 -22.27 -12.84 5.59
N LYS A 442 -22.27 -13.69 6.63
CA LYS A 442 -22.45 -13.24 8.02
C LYS A 442 -21.34 -12.27 8.44
N ILE A 443 -20.07 -12.61 8.16
CA ILE A 443 -18.92 -11.80 8.57
C ILE A 443 -18.92 -10.47 7.83
N PHE A 444 -18.93 -10.48 6.49
CA PHE A 444 -18.63 -9.31 5.68
C PHE A 444 -19.84 -8.48 5.27
N GLU A 445 -21.04 -9.06 5.31
CA GLU A 445 -22.25 -8.34 4.92
C GLU A 445 -23.20 -8.08 6.09
N TYR A 446 -22.91 -8.64 7.27
CA TYR A 446 -23.74 -8.45 8.45
C TYR A 446 -22.96 -8.00 9.69
N ILE A 447 -21.95 -8.76 10.15
CA ILE A 447 -21.23 -8.51 11.41
C ILE A 447 -20.40 -7.24 11.31
N ILE A 448 -19.44 -7.21 10.38
CA ILE A 448 -18.50 -6.08 10.23
C ILE A 448 -19.25 -4.76 9.93
N PRO A 449 -20.18 -4.69 8.95
CA PRO A 449 -20.89 -3.44 8.67
C PRO A 449 -21.73 -2.95 9.83
N GLN A 450 -22.26 -3.82 10.70
CA GLN A 450 -22.93 -3.39 11.93
C GLN A 450 -21.98 -2.69 12.88
N VAL A 451 -20.79 -3.22 13.10
CA VAL A 451 -19.77 -2.60 13.96
C VAL A 451 -19.30 -1.28 13.37
N VAL A 452 -18.98 -1.25 12.07
CA VAL A 452 -18.59 0.00 11.39
C VAL A 452 -19.67 1.05 11.51
N LYS A 453 -20.93 0.72 11.25
CA LYS A 453 -22.05 1.67 11.36
C LYS A 453 -22.27 2.19 12.78
N ALA A 454 -22.00 1.37 13.80
CA ALA A 454 -22.09 1.78 15.20
C ALA A 454 -20.96 2.73 15.60
N GLU A 455 -19.75 2.48 15.12
CA GLU A 455 -18.54 3.21 15.50
C GLU A 455 -18.24 4.39 14.58
N ASP A 456 -18.47 4.27 13.28
CA ASP A 456 -18.28 5.31 12.27
C ASP A 456 -19.49 5.45 11.33
N PRO A 457 -20.62 5.98 11.81
CA PRO A 457 -21.86 6.10 11.01
C PRO A 457 -21.75 7.04 9.81
N GLN A 458 -20.71 7.87 9.70
CA GLN A 458 -20.41 8.72 8.52
C GLN A 458 -19.45 8.06 7.54
N GLY A 459 -18.78 6.98 7.93
CA GLY A 459 -17.88 6.22 7.07
C GLY A 459 -18.63 5.34 6.07
N PHE A 460 -18.05 5.16 4.89
CA PHE A 460 -18.56 4.25 3.87
C PHE A 460 -17.96 2.85 4.06
N TYR A 461 -18.81 1.82 3.99
CA TYR A 461 -18.38 0.42 4.06
C TYR A 461 -18.62 -0.30 2.72
N TRP A 462 -17.63 -1.07 2.27
CA TRP A 462 -17.67 -1.93 1.09
C TRP A 462 -17.39 -3.38 1.47
N PRO A 463 -18.18 -4.38 1.01
CA PRO A 463 -18.11 -5.73 1.59
C PRO A 463 -16.85 -6.51 1.23
N SER A 464 -16.29 -6.32 0.04
CA SER A 464 -15.10 -7.00 -0.47
C SER A 464 -14.44 -6.17 -1.57
N SER A 465 -13.18 -6.43 -1.86
CA SER A 465 -12.50 -5.94 -3.05
C SER A 465 -11.90 -7.14 -3.82
N PRO A 466 -12.35 -7.43 -5.09
CA PRO A 466 -13.40 -6.72 -5.78
C PRO A 466 -14.81 -7.16 -5.33
N SER A 467 -15.80 -6.31 -5.61
CA SER A 467 -17.21 -6.58 -5.38
C SER A 467 -18.10 -5.75 -6.29
N SER A 468 -19.32 -6.22 -6.51
CA SER A 468 -20.39 -5.44 -7.15
C SER A 468 -21.46 -5.00 -6.16
N GLY A 469 -21.15 -5.08 -4.84
CA GLY A 469 -22.06 -4.69 -3.76
C GLY A 469 -22.46 -5.83 -2.83
N GLY A 470 -21.81 -7.01 -2.95
CA GLY A 470 -22.03 -8.17 -2.09
C GLY A 470 -23.04 -9.18 -2.59
N ASN A 471 -23.43 -10.13 -1.73
CA ASN A 471 -24.37 -11.24 -2.01
C ASN A 471 -23.91 -12.22 -3.10
N TYR A 472 -22.61 -12.29 -3.40
CA TYR A 472 -22.06 -13.04 -4.54
C TYR A 472 -22.69 -12.63 -5.89
N ASP A 473 -23.18 -11.38 -6.00
CA ASP A 473 -23.86 -10.90 -7.21
C ASP A 473 -22.88 -10.38 -8.24
N ASN A 474 -22.31 -11.29 -9.03
CA ASN A 474 -21.36 -10.98 -10.11
C ASN A 474 -20.26 -9.99 -9.70
N PRO A 475 -19.36 -10.37 -8.79
CA PRO A 475 -18.32 -9.47 -8.30
C PRO A 475 -17.28 -9.03 -9.35
N TRP A 476 -17.43 -9.43 -10.60
CA TRP A 476 -16.65 -8.99 -11.77
C TRP A 476 -17.43 -8.11 -12.74
N ASP A 477 -18.51 -7.48 -12.29
CA ASP A 477 -19.34 -6.65 -13.19
C ASP A 477 -18.58 -5.39 -13.61
N GLU A 478 -18.34 -5.25 -14.91
CA GLU A 478 -17.65 -4.09 -15.48
C GLU A 478 -18.37 -2.74 -15.20
N ASN A 479 -19.68 -2.78 -14.89
CA ASN A 479 -20.52 -1.59 -14.81
C ASN A 479 -20.88 -1.16 -13.38
N ARG A 480 -20.35 -1.84 -12.34
CA ARG A 480 -20.64 -1.50 -10.94
C ARG A 480 -19.54 -2.01 -10.01
N GLY A 481 -19.31 -1.27 -8.93
CA GLY A 481 -18.30 -1.62 -7.93
C GLY A 481 -16.88 -1.45 -8.43
N ASP A 482 -15.98 -2.23 -7.84
CA ASP A 482 -14.57 -2.26 -8.16
C ASP A 482 -14.15 -3.59 -8.81
N ALA A 483 -12.98 -3.59 -9.43
CA ALA A 483 -12.47 -4.75 -10.15
C ALA A 483 -10.98 -5.00 -9.84
N HIS A 484 -10.59 -6.27 -9.83
CA HIS A 484 -9.21 -6.72 -9.94
C HIS A 484 -8.99 -7.30 -11.34
N TYR A 485 -7.99 -6.84 -12.06
CA TYR A 485 -7.74 -7.30 -13.43
C TYR A 485 -6.34 -7.87 -13.60
N TRP A 486 -6.28 -9.19 -13.73
CA TRP A 486 -5.02 -9.95 -13.73
C TRP A 486 -4.67 -10.66 -15.04
N ASP A 487 -5.49 -10.54 -16.09
CA ASP A 487 -5.28 -11.25 -17.34
C ASP A 487 -3.97 -10.85 -18.04
N VAL A 488 -3.55 -9.58 -17.92
CA VAL A 488 -2.27 -9.14 -18.49
C VAL A 488 -1.07 -9.79 -17.80
N TRP A 489 -1.13 -10.10 -16.50
CA TRP A 489 -0.08 -10.81 -15.80
C TRP A 489 -0.36 -12.30 -15.65
N HIS A 490 -1.39 -12.69 -14.87
CA HIS A 490 -1.68 -14.12 -14.62
C HIS A 490 -2.18 -14.84 -15.86
N GLY A 491 -2.98 -14.18 -16.70
CA GLY A 491 -3.51 -14.73 -17.94
C GLY A 491 -2.57 -14.64 -19.13
N GLU A 492 -1.39 -14.04 -18.95
CA GLU A 492 -0.39 -13.82 -20.02
C GLU A 492 -0.93 -13.14 -21.29
N LYS A 493 -1.96 -12.29 -21.13
CA LYS A 493 -2.53 -11.50 -22.22
C LYS A 493 -1.59 -10.34 -22.63
N PRO A 494 -1.68 -9.88 -23.89
CA PRO A 494 -0.91 -8.71 -24.32
C PRO A 494 -1.33 -7.45 -23.56
N PHE A 495 -0.45 -6.43 -23.48
CA PHE A 495 -0.73 -5.18 -22.75
C PHE A 495 -1.98 -4.46 -23.27
N THR A 496 -2.28 -4.56 -24.57
CA THR A 496 -3.49 -4.01 -25.19
C THR A 496 -4.79 -4.64 -24.67
N ASP A 497 -4.72 -5.74 -23.93
CA ASP A 497 -5.91 -6.40 -23.39
C ASP A 497 -6.65 -5.52 -22.36
N TYR A 498 -5.95 -4.61 -21.68
CA TYR A 498 -6.58 -3.59 -20.83
C TYR A 498 -7.63 -2.77 -21.59
N ARG A 499 -7.46 -2.55 -22.88
CA ARG A 499 -8.36 -1.74 -23.72
C ARG A 499 -9.72 -2.39 -24.02
N LYS A 500 -9.90 -3.65 -23.66
CA LYS A 500 -11.17 -4.37 -23.80
C LYS A 500 -12.19 -3.96 -22.75
N TYR A 501 -11.74 -3.49 -21.61
CA TYR A 501 -12.58 -3.23 -20.44
C TYR A 501 -12.62 -1.74 -20.09
N ARG A 502 -13.71 -1.32 -19.45
CA ARG A 502 -13.90 0.04 -18.93
C ARG A 502 -14.57 -0.06 -17.57
N PHE A 503 -13.83 -0.63 -16.61
CA PHE A 503 -14.27 -0.79 -15.22
C PHE A 503 -14.70 0.54 -14.60
N ARG A 504 -15.53 0.47 -13.56
CA ARG A 504 -15.94 1.67 -12.78
C ARG A 504 -14.81 2.15 -11.89
N TYR A 505 -14.06 1.22 -11.33
CA TYR A 505 -12.88 1.43 -10.51
C TYR A 505 -12.01 0.17 -10.58
N LEU A 506 -10.74 0.33 -10.91
CA LEU A 506 -9.79 -0.75 -10.92
C LEU A 506 -8.96 -0.67 -9.63
N SER A 507 -9.30 -1.47 -8.64
CA SER A 507 -8.70 -1.46 -7.32
C SER A 507 -7.43 -2.31 -7.23
N GLU A 508 -7.19 -3.15 -8.25
CA GLU A 508 -5.99 -3.96 -8.33
C GLU A 508 -5.68 -4.36 -9.78
N PHE A 509 -4.46 -4.08 -10.24
CA PHE A 509 -3.83 -4.62 -11.43
C PHE A 509 -2.32 -4.46 -11.31
N GLY A 510 -1.55 -5.38 -11.86
CA GLY A 510 -0.11 -5.35 -11.62
C GLY A 510 0.69 -6.14 -12.66
N PHE A 511 2.01 -5.94 -12.63
CA PHE A 511 2.99 -6.66 -13.44
C PHE A 511 4.30 -6.77 -12.66
N GLN A 512 4.99 -7.92 -12.70
CA GLN A 512 6.23 -8.11 -11.94
C GLN A 512 7.47 -7.63 -12.69
N SER A 513 8.47 -7.25 -11.89
CA SER A 513 9.85 -7.12 -12.35
C SER A 513 10.85 -7.53 -11.27
N PHE A 514 12.08 -7.78 -11.67
CA PHE A 514 13.18 -7.88 -10.73
C PHE A 514 13.54 -6.49 -10.16
N PRO A 515 14.04 -6.41 -8.91
CA PRO A 515 14.63 -5.18 -8.39
C PRO A 515 15.97 -4.89 -9.10
N CYS A 516 16.61 -3.77 -8.81
CA CYS A 516 17.92 -3.43 -9.35
C CYS A 516 19.01 -4.38 -8.83
N LEU A 517 20.17 -4.42 -9.53
CA LEU A 517 21.28 -5.31 -9.18
C LEU A 517 21.73 -5.15 -7.72
N LYS A 518 21.79 -3.93 -7.21
CA LYS A 518 22.20 -3.64 -5.84
C LYS A 518 21.28 -4.28 -4.79
N THR A 519 19.99 -4.38 -5.08
CA THR A 519 19.02 -5.10 -4.23
C THR A 519 19.22 -6.61 -4.36
N VAL A 520 19.46 -7.14 -5.56
CA VAL A 520 19.76 -8.56 -5.76
C VAL A 520 21.03 -8.96 -5.01
N GLU A 521 22.05 -8.11 -5.00
CA GLU A 521 23.31 -8.35 -4.28
C GLU A 521 23.16 -8.47 -2.76
N SER A 522 22.10 -7.91 -2.19
CA SER A 522 21.85 -7.99 -0.74
C SER A 522 21.44 -9.38 -0.26
N PHE A 523 20.97 -10.25 -1.14
CA PHE A 523 20.51 -11.60 -0.78
C PHE A 523 21.17 -12.73 -1.57
N THR A 524 22.09 -12.42 -2.52
CA THR A 524 22.74 -13.41 -3.39
C THR A 524 24.26 -13.35 -3.29
N LEU A 525 24.91 -14.50 -3.49
CA LEU A 525 26.30 -14.57 -3.90
C LEU A 525 26.42 -14.36 -5.44
N PRO A 526 27.62 -14.03 -5.96
CA PRO A 526 27.79 -13.86 -7.42
C PRO A 526 27.35 -15.05 -8.25
N GLU A 527 27.56 -16.27 -7.78
CA GLU A 527 27.14 -17.52 -8.42
C GLU A 527 25.64 -17.73 -8.47
N ASP A 528 24.89 -17.06 -7.60
CA ASP A 528 23.41 -17.11 -7.54
C ASP A 528 22.75 -16.19 -8.56
N ARG A 529 23.51 -15.29 -9.21
CA ARG A 529 22.95 -14.24 -10.10
C ARG A 529 22.53 -14.80 -11.46
N ASN A 530 21.60 -15.71 -11.42
CA ASN A 530 20.86 -16.27 -12.54
C ASN A 530 19.41 -16.42 -12.09
N ILE A 531 18.45 -15.88 -12.87
CA ILE A 531 17.04 -15.86 -12.47
C ILE A 531 16.42 -17.24 -12.23
N PHE A 532 17.09 -18.32 -12.66
CA PHE A 532 16.70 -19.70 -12.42
C PHE A 532 17.60 -20.39 -11.38
N SER A 533 18.48 -19.67 -10.69
CA SER A 533 19.18 -20.20 -9.53
C SER A 533 18.22 -20.44 -8.37
N ARG A 534 18.59 -21.37 -7.50
CA ARG A 534 17.75 -21.71 -6.35
C ARG A 534 17.47 -20.49 -5.44
N VAL A 535 18.47 -19.65 -5.20
CA VAL A 535 18.30 -18.43 -4.38
C VAL A 535 17.37 -17.42 -5.08
N MET A 536 17.53 -17.18 -6.38
CA MET A 536 16.66 -16.28 -7.12
C MET A 536 15.22 -16.80 -7.20
N GLU A 537 15.01 -18.11 -7.28
CA GLU A 537 13.67 -18.73 -7.22
C GLU A 537 13.06 -18.64 -5.81
N MET A 538 13.88 -18.76 -4.74
CA MET A 538 13.44 -18.52 -3.37
C MET A 538 12.94 -17.08 -3.17
N HIS A 539 13.54 -16.12 -3.85
CA HIS A 539 13.16 -14.70 -3.82
C HIS A 539 12.20 -14.30 -4.97
N GLN A 540 11.38 -15.26 -5.47
CA GLN A 540 10.35 -14.99 -6.50
C GLN A 540 8.93 -15.23 -5.97
N ARG A 541 8.65 -16.20 -5.23
CA ARG A 541 7.37 -16.58 -4.59
C ARG A 541 6.16 -16.85 -5.51
N ASN A 542 6.03 -16.17 -6.64
CA ASN A 542 4.90 -16.39 -7.55
C ASN A 542 5.23 -17.46 -8.59
N LYS A 543 4.97 -18.73 -8.28
CA LYS A 543 5.08 -19.91 -9.16
C LYS A 543 6.07 -19.75 -10.33
N ALA A 544 5.59 -19.83 -11.58
CA ALA A 544 6.41 -19.73 -12.80
C ALA A 544 6.72 -18.27 -13.23
N ALA A 545 6.71 -17.30 -12.32
CA ALA A 545 6.77 -15.87 -12.67
C ALA A 545 8.08 -15.46 -13.36
N ASN A 546 9.24 -16.06 -13.01
CA ASN A 546 10.47 -15.81 -13.76
C ASN A 546 10.31 -16.21 -15.23
N GLY A 547 9.62 -17.32 -15.50
CA GLY A 547 9.24 -17.73 -16.84
C GLY A 547 8.26 -16.78 -17.54
N LYS A 548 7.29 -16.23 -16.82
CA LYS A 548 6.34 -15.23 -17.36
C LYS A 548 7.07 -13.93 -17.76
N ILE A 549 7.96 -13.44 -16.92
CA ILE A 549 8.80 -12.27 -17.24
C ILE A 549 9.56 -12.55 -18.54
N MET A 550 10.17 -13.72 -18.67
CA MET A 550 10.91 -14.10 -19.88
C MET A 550 9.99 -14.25 -21.10
N ASN A 551 8.75 -14.73 -20.93
CA ASN A 551 7.77 -14.81 -22.02
C ASN A 551 7.43 -13.42 -22.56
N TYR A 552 7.13 -12.45 -21.70
CA TYR A 552 6.90 -11.06 -22.11
C TYR A 552 8.18 -10.39 -22.65
N MET A 553 9.35 -10.72 -22.09
CA MET A 553 10.63 -10.26 -22.57
C MET A 553 10.84 -10.67 -24.03
N ALA A 554 10.62 -11.97 -24.33
CA ALA A 554 10.75 -12.51 -25.68
C ALA A 554 9.78 -11.87 -26.69
N GLN A 555 8.64 -11.37 -26.22
CA GLN A 555 7.68 -10.66 -27.09
C GLN A 555 8.13 -9.22 -27.38
N THR A 556 8.84 -8.57 -26.46
CA THR A 556 9.04 -7.12 -26.45
C THR A 556 10.47 -6.70 -26.81
N TYR A 557 11.47 -7.35 -26.25
CA TYR A 557 12.89 -6.97 -26.36
C TYR A 557 13.73 -8.04 -27.04
N LEU A 558 14.94 -7.67 -27.48
CA LEU A 558 15.98 -8.62 -27.80
C LEU A 558 16.45 -9.35 -26.54
N TYR A 559 17.12 -10.49 -26.68
CA TYR A 559 17.62 -11.23 -25.53
C TYR A 559 18.72 -10.44 -24.82
N PRO A 560 18.58 -10.13 -23.52
CA PRO A 560 19.59 -9.36 -22.78
C PRO A 560 20.93 -10.13 -22.70
N GLY A 561 22.04 -9.45 -23.00
CA GLY A 561 23.37 -10.07 -23.04
C GLY A 561 24.00 -10.36 -21.68
N ASP A 562 23.50 -9.74 -20.61
CA ASP A 562 23.97 -9.92 -19.24
C ASP A 562 22.83 -9.81 -18.21
N PHE A 563 23.13 -10.21 -16.98
CA PHE A 563 22.16 -10.27 -15.91
C PHE A 563 21.60 -8.89 -15.52
N GLU A 564 22.44 -7.87 -15.45
CA GLU A 564 22.00 -6.51 -15.09
C GLU A 564 21.10 -5.90 -16.17
N THR A 565 21.41 -6.15 -17.44
CA THR A 565 20.57 -5.74 -18.57
C THR A 565 19.20 -6.46 -18.55
N LEU A 566 19.17 -7.73 -18.10
CA LEU A 566 17.91 -8.45 -17.90
C LEU A 566 17.05 -7.81 -16.82
N LEU A 567 17.65 -7.41 -15.68
CA LEU A 567 16.92 -6.72 -14.61
C LEU A 567 16.32 -5.41 -15.12
N TYR A 568 17.10 -4.58 -15.83
CA TYR A 568 16.64 -3.34 -16.45
C TYR A 568 15.46 -3.58 -17.40
N ALA A 569 15.60 -4.52 -18.33
CA ALA A 569 14.56 -4.84 -19.30
C ALA A 569 13.26 -5.33 -18.61
N SER A 570 13.37 -6.08 -17.52
CA SER A 570 12.18 -6.51 -16.74
C SER A 570 11.44 -5.34 -16.12
N GLN A 571 12.16 -4.33 -15.62
CA GLN A 571 11.54 -3.13 -15.07
C GLN A 571 10.85 -2.29 -16.14
N LEU A 572 11.41 -2.23 -17.34
CA LEU A 572 10.74 -1.57 -18.47
C LEU A 572 9.45 -2.29 -18.87
N LEU A 573 9.43 -3.62 -18.85
CA LEU A 573 8.20 -4.41 -19.10
C LEU A 573 7.12 -4.06 -18.09
N GLN A 574 7.46 -4.02 -16.81
CA GLN A 574 6.55 -3.67 -15.74
C GLN A 574 5.96 -2.26 -15.95
N ALA A 575 6.83 -1.27 -16.18
CA ALA A 575 6.42 0.12 -16.37
C ALA A 575 5.50 0.27 -17.60
N GLU A 576 5.82 -0.39 -18.70
CA GLU A 576 5.05 -0.31 -19.94
C GLU A 576 3.68 -1.00 -19.79
N ALA A 577 3.61 -2.19 -19.17
CA ALA A 577 2.36 -2.89 -18.91
C ALA A 577 1.38 -2.04 -18.09
N ILE A 578 1.86 -1.46 -17.00
CA ILE A 578 1.03 -0.62 -16.12
C ILE A 578 0.66 0.69 -16.80
N ARG A 579 1.55 1.31 -17.58
CA ARG A 579 1.26 2.50 -18.37
C ARG A 579 0.09 2.27 -19.34
N TYR A 580 0.06 1.13 -20.04
CA TYR A 580 -1.05 0.79 -20.93
C TYR A 580 -2.40 0.77 -20.21
N GLY A 581 -2.45 0.16 -19.03
CA GLY A 581 -3.67 0.12 -18.21
C GLY A 581 -4.05 1.51 -17.69
N MET A 582 -3.13 2.17 -16.99
CA MET A 582 -3.40 3.46 -16.35
C MET A 582 -3.83 4.54 -17.35
N GLU A 583 -3.10 4.70 -18.46
CA GLU A 583 -3.48 5.68 -19.49
C GLU A 583 -4.85 5.35 -20.11
N HIS A 584 -5.15 4.06 -20.33
CA HIS A 584 -6.46 3.66 -20.81
C HIS A 584 -7.57 4.06 -19.85
N PHE A 585 -7.47 3.74 -18.57
CA PHE A 585 -8.50 4.06 -17.58
C PHE A 585 -8.65 5.57 -17.37
N ARG A 586 -7.56 6.32 -17.40
CA ARG A 586 -7.61 7.80 -17.36
C ARG A 586 -8.29 8.41 -18.60
N ARG A 587 -8.16 7.80 -19.79
CA ARG A 587 -8.88 8.23 -20.99
C ARG A 587 -10.40 8.08 -20.86
N TYR A 588 -10.85 7.21 -19.97
CA TYR A 588 -12.28 6.98 -19.70
C TYR A 588 -12.73 7.51 -18.35
N ARG A 589 -12.06 8.59 -17.88
CA ARG A 589 -12.51 9.34 -16.71
C ARG A 589 -14.00 9.67 -16.81
N GLY A 590 -14.73 9.65 -15.67
CA GLY A 590 -16.17 9.75 -15.62
C GLY A 590 -16.85 8.38 -15.56
N ARG A 591 -16.52 7.47 -16.46
CA ARG A 591 -16.92 6.07 -16.36
C ARG A 591 -16.02 5.32 -15.38
N CYS A 592 -14.71 5.35 -15.58
CA CYS A 592 -13.74 4.86 -14.60
C CYS A 592 -13.32 6.01 -13.69
N MET A 593 -13.32 5.79 -12.36
CA MET A 593 -13.00 6.82 -11.38
C MET A 593 -11.87 6.41 -10.43
N GLY A 594 -11.08 5.44 -10.82
CA GLY A 594 -9.85 5.08 -10.10
C GLY A 594 -9.13 3.91 -10.73
N ALA A 595 -7.80 3.96 -10.63
CA ALA A 595 -6.92 2.83 -10.95
C ALA A 595 -5.78 2.81 -9.93
N VAL A 596 -5.70 1.71 -9.17
CA VAL A 596 -4.76 1.50 -8.07
C VAL A 596 -3.88 0.31 -8.41
N VAL A 597 -2.58 0.52 -8.39
CA VAL A 597 -1.59 -0.44 -8.87
C VAL A 597 -1.23 -1.44 -7.77
N TRP A 598 -1.26 -2.71 -8.06
CA TRP A 598 -0.64 -3.74 -7.24
C TRP A 598 0.84 -3.87 -7.64
N GLN A 599 1.82 -3.48 -6.82
CA GLN A 599 1.76 -2.96 -5.47
C GLN A 599 2.79 -1.83 -5.26
N LEU A 600 2.69 -1.10 -4.13
CA LEU A 600 3.58 0.02 -3.82
C LEU A 600 5.00 -0.44 -3.47
N ASN A 601 5.14 -1.32 -2.47
CA ASN A 601 6.39 -1.64 -1.79
C ASN A 601 6.60 -3.14 -1.59
N ASP A 602 7.83 -3.51 -1.23
CA ASP A 602 8.20 -4.87 -0.84
C ASP A 602 8.30 -5.04 0.67
N ILE A 603 8.06 -6.27 1.16
CA ILE A 603 8.19 -6.67 2.57
C ILE A 603 9.58 -7.24 2.90
N TRP A 604 10.32 -7.64 1.89
CA TRP A 604 11.68 -8.18 1.91
C TRP A 604 12.29 -8.06 0.51
N PRO A 605 13.64 -8.25 0.32
CA PRO A 605 14.23 -8.21 -1.03
C PRO A 605 13.71 -9.35 -1.92
N VAL A 606 13.01 -9.02 -3.00
CA VAL A 606 12.25 -10.01 -3.81
C VAL A 606 11.99 -9.50 -5.22
N ALA A 607 11.71 -10.40 -6.17
CA ALA A 607 11.06 -10.07 -7.42
C ALA A 607 9.55 -9.99 -7.22
N SER A 608 8.94 -8.86 -7.56
CA SER A 608 7.54 -8.58 -7.22
C SER A 608 6.89 -7.56 -8.15
N TRP A 609 5.65 -7.21 -7.85
CA TRP A 609 4.91 -6.14 -8.51
C TRP A 609 5.23 -4.73 -7.96
N ALA A 610 6.03 -4.62 -6.89
CA ALA A 610 6.33 -3.36 -6.24
C ALA A 610 6.92 -2.32 -7.21
N SER A 611 6.50 -1.06 -7.05
CA SER A 611 7.09 0.09 -7.75
C SER A 611 8.30 0.67 -7.00
N ILE A 612 8.35 0.47 -5.68
CA ILE A 612 9.49 0.79 -4.81
C ILE A 612 10.00 -0.50 -4.17
N ASP A 613 11.29 -0.81 -4.30
CA ASP A 613 11.86 -2.02 -3.74
C ASP A 613 12.00 -1.94 -2.20
N TYR A 614 12.36 -3.07 -1.58
CA TYR A 614 12.51 -3.20 -0.12
C TYR A 614 13.41 -2.12 0.53
N TYR A 615 14.44 -1.67 -0.19
CA TYR A 615 15.36 -0.62 0.30
C TYR A 615 14.92 0.81 0.00
N GLY A 616 13.72 0.99 -0.56
CA GLY A 616 13.17 2.29 -0.90
C GLY A 616 13.71 2.86 -2.23
N ARG A 617 14.27 2.03 -3.11
CA ARG A 617 14.73 2.42 -4.43
C ARG A 617 13.55 2.42 -5.41
N TRP A 618 13.40 3.53 -6.15
CA TRP A 618 12.39 3.63 -7.18
C TRP A 618 12.75 2.74 -8.37
N LYS A 619 11.87 1.82 -8.73
CA LYS A 619 11.94 1.05 -9.97
C LYS A 619 11.44 1.91 -11.15
N ALA A 620 11.64 1.43 -12.40
CA ALA A 620 11.14 2.13 -13.58
C ALA A 620 9.65 2.44 -13.50
N LEU A 621 8.86 1.55 -12.88
CA LEU A 621 7.43 1.74 -12.68
C LEU A 621 7.15 3.02 -11.87
N HIS A 622 7.84 3.28 -10.76
CA HIS A 622 7.53 4.44 -9.91
C HIS A 622 7.83 5.79 -10.61
N TYR A 623 8.88 5.83 -11.44
CA TYR A 623 9.12 6.98 -12.34
C TYR A 623 8.05 7.12 -13.42
N ALA A 624 7.53 6.01 -13.93
CA ALA A 624 6.42 6.02 -14.88
C ALA A 624 5.11 6.48 -14.21
N GLU A 625 4.83 6.02 -12.98
CA GLU A 625 3.68 6.45 -12.17
C GLU A 625 3.68 7.96 -11.95
N LYS A 626 4.83 8.55 -11.64
CA LYS A 626 4.96 10.01 -11.53
C LYS A 626 4.46 10.74 -12.78
N LYS A 627 4.70 10.18 -13.96
CA LYS A 627 4.27 10.74 -15.24
C LYS A 627 2.79 10.47 -15.52
N MET A 628 2.36 9.21 -15.37
CA MET A 628 0.98 8.82 -15.69
C MET A 628 -0.05 9.27 -14.63
N PHE A 629 0.39 9.67 -13.42
CA PHE A 629 -0.44 10.28 -12.38
C PHE A 629 -0.39 11.81 -12.40
N ALA A 630 0.30 12.42 -13.36
CA ALA A 630 0.35 13.88 -13.46
C ALA A 630 -1.07 14.48 -13.56
N PRO A 631 -1.33 15.63 -12.93
CA PRO A 631 -2.65 16.26 -12.95
C PRO A 631 -3.14 16.57 -14.38
N VAL A 632 -2.27 16.97 -15.27
CA VAL A 632 -2.54 17.09 -16.71
C VAL A 632 -1.68 16.07 -17.45
N LEU A 633 -2.33 15.11 -18.12
CA LEU A 633 -1.66 14.02 -18.82
C LEU A 633 -1.98 14.01 -20.30
N LEU A 634 -0.96 14.08 -21.16
CA LEU A 634 -1.08 13.67 -22.55
C LEU A 634 -0.80 12.18 -22.70
N SER A 635 -1.77 11.41 -23.13
CA SER A 635 -1.62 10.00 -23.47
C SER A 635 -1.80 9.77 -24.97
N CYS A 636 -1.07 8.79 -25.50
CA CYS A 636 -1.11 8.40 -26.91
C CYS A 636 -1.68 6.99 -27.04
N GLU A 637 -2.84 6.86 -27.67
CA GLU A 637 -3.43 5.57 -28.03
C GLU A 637 -2.95 5.21 -29.42
N GLU A 638 -1.93 4.35 -29.52
CA GLU A 638 -1.44 3.82 -30.79
C GLU A 638 -2.24 2.60 -31.22
N MET A 639 -2.35 2.42 -32.54
CA MET A 639 -2.90 1.24 -33.20
C MET A 639 -1.80 0.59 -34.03
N GLY A 640 -0.90 -0.11 -33.36
CA GLY A 640 0.25 -0.80 -33.94
C GLY A 640 0.38 -2.21 -33.37
N GLU A 641 1.50 -2.86 -33.67
CA GLU A 641 1.80 -4.23 -33.26
C GLU A 641 2.69 -4.30 -32.00
N LEU A 642 2.39 -3.46 -30.98
CA LEU A 642 3.31 -3.27 -29.85
C LEU A 642 3.30 -4.41 -28.82
N SER A 643 2.16 -5.03 -28.58
CA SER A 643 2.00 -6.01 -27.49
C SER A 643 1.14 -7.21 -27.89
N GLU A 644 1.11 -7.54 -29.18
CA GLU A 644 0.45 -8.77 -29.61
C GLU A 644 1.41 -9.94 -29.50
N ARG A 645 0.87 -11.16 -29.29
CA ARG A 645 1.68 -12.37 -29.27
C ARG A 645 2.40 -12.54 -30.61
N PRO A 646 3.67 -12.97 -30.60
CA PRO A 646 4.39 -13.24 -31.83
C PRO A 646 3.67 -14.31 -32.64
N PHE A 647 3.43 -14.02 -33.92
CA PHE A 647 2.85 -14.97 -34.83
C PHE A 647 3.85 -16.09 -35.16
N CYS A 648 3.34 -17.26 -35.45
CA CYS A 648 4.10 -18.20 -36.24
C CYS A 648 4.48 -17.51 -37.58
N ILE A 649 5.74 -17.59 -38.01
CA ILE A 649 6.22 -16.94 -39.25
C ILE A 649 5.45 -17.36 -40.50
N THR A 650 4.73 -18.47 -40.40
CA THR A 650 3.88 -19.02 -41.47
C THR A 650 2.45 -18.51 -41.42
N GLU A 651 2.04 -17.82 -40.36
CA GLU A 651 0.71 -17.20 -40.26
C GLU A 651 0.60 -16.00 -41.20
N ARG A 652 -0.58 -15.86 -41.79
CA ARG A 652 -0.88 -14.71 -42.65
C ARG A 652 -0.98 -13.46 -41.78
N LYS A 653 -0.06 -12.50 -41.93
CA LYS A 653 -0.11 -11.22 -41.24
C LYS A 653 -1.44 -10.52 -41.49
N LYS A 654 -2.10 -10.10 -40.43
CA LYS A 654 -3.23 -9.17 -40.51
C LYS A 654 -2.71 -7.79 -40.90
N PRO A 655 -3.47 -6.99 -41.65
CA PRO A 655 -3.14 -5.58 -41.85
C PRO A 655 -3.09 -4.87 -40.50
N ILE A 656 -2.02 -4.13 -40.24
CA ILE A 656 -1.83 -3.32 -39.04
C ILE A 656 -2.29 -1.90 -39.36
N GLU A 657 -3.14 -1.33 -38.52
CA GLU A 657 -3.42 0.09 -38.54
C GLU A 657 -2.30 0.82 -37.78
N LYS A 658 -1.50 1.61 -38.48
CA LYS A 658 -0.46 2.45 -37.90
C LYS A 658 -1.01 3.85 -37.73
N SER A 659 -1.59 4.13 -36.58
CA SER A 659 -2.19 5.41 -36.26
C SER A 659 -1.99 5.76 -34.78
N VAL A 660 -2.11 7.03 -34.46
CA VAL A 660 -2.11 7.54 -33.10
C VAL A 660 -3.36 8.38 -32.87
N ARG A 661 -3.88 8.30 -31.66
CA ARG A 661 -4.94 9.17 -31.16
C ARG A 661 -4.53 9.75 -29.82
N PHE A 662 -4.38 11.06 -29.77
CA PHE A 662 -4.02 11.74 -28.54
C PHE A 662 -5.24 11.96 -27.65
N HIS A 663 -4.99 11.94 -26.33
CA HIS A 663 -5.97 12.29 -25.32
C HIS A 663 -5.30 13.12 -24.23
N VAL A 664 -5.95 14.20 -23.80
CA VAL A 664 -5.51 15.01 -22.66
C VAL A 664 -6.50 14.83 -21.54
N ALA A 665 -6.05 14.28 -20.41
CA ALA A 665 -6.80 14.20 -19.15
C ALA A 665 -6.40 15.39 -18.27
N ASN A 666 -7.38 16.03 -17.62
CA ASN A 666 -7.19 17.19 -16.76
C ASN A 666 -7.86 16.94 -15.39
N GLU A 667 -7.07 16.74 -14.36
CA GLU A 667 -7.48 16.60 -12.94
C GLU A 667 -7.27 17.90 -12.15
N THR A 668 -7.40 19.07 -12.79
CA THR A 668 -7.23 20.37 -12.15
C THR A 668 -8.52 21.16 -12.09
N TRP A 669 -8.57 22.16 -11.21
CA TRP A 669 -9.70 23.07 -11.02
C TRP A 669 -9.93 24.04 -12.20
N LYS A 670 -9.00 24.10 -13.13
CA LYS A 670 -9.09 25.00 -14.28
C LYS A 670 -9.13 24.22 -15.58
N GLU A 671 -9.85 24.74 -16.55
CA GLU A 671 -9.75 24.30 -17.91
C GLU A 671 -8.29 24.42 -18.36
N PHE A 672 -7.76 23.41 -19.01
CA PHE A 672 -6.43 23.43 -19.60
C PHE A 672 -6.52 23.78 -21.08
N THR A 673 -5.87 24.84 -21.51
CA THR A 673 -5.71 25.24 -22.92
C THR A 673 -4.24 25.14 -23.31
N GLY A 674 -3.98 24.63 -24.52
CA GLY A 674 -2.62 24.46 -25.00
C GLY A 674 -2.54 23.86 -26.40
N SER A 675 -1.36 23.30 -26.71
CA SER A 675 -1.12 22.67 -28.01
C SER A 675 -0.33 21.38 -27.86
N ILE A 676 -0.64 20.40 -28.71
CA ILE A 676 0.13 19.16 -28.86
C ILE A 676 0.99 19.31 -30.12
N GLU A 677 2.30 19.36 -29.94
CA GLU A 677 3.25 19.21 -31.03
C GLU A 677 3.61 17.74 -31.17
N TRP A 678 3.47 17.20 -32.39
CA TRP A 678 3.87 15.83 -32.70
C TRP A 678 4.81 15.80 -33.90
N GLU A 679 5.74 14.87 -33.89
CA GLU A 679 6.68 14.63 -34.96
C GLU A 679 6.86 13.13 -35.21
N LEU A 680 6.70 12.73 -36.49
CA LEU A 680 7.10 11.41 -36.96
C LEU A 680 8.59 11.47 -37.27
N ARG A 681 9.36 10.59 -36.65
CA ARG A 681 10.83 10.59 -36.72
C ARG A 681 11.40 9.25 -37.16
N THR A 682 12.59 9.27 -37.75
CA THR A 682 13.42 8.08 -38.02
C THR A 682 14.35 7.75 -36.84
N PRO A 683 14.98 6.55 -36.77
CA PRO A 683 15.83 6.17 -35.65
C PRO A 683 17.00 7.11 -35.35
N ASP A 684 17.53 7.82 -36.36
CA ASP A 684 18.53 8.89 -36.22
C ASP A 684 17.93 10.22 -35.69
N ALA A 685 16.65 10.20 -35.28
CA ALA A 685 15.85 11.31 -34.80
C ALA A 685 15.52 12.39 -35.84
N ALA A 686 15.77 12.16 -37.14
CA ALA A 686 15.37 13.11 -38.18
C ALA A 686 13.84 13.17 -38.31
N VAL A 687 13.33 14.39 -38.48
CA VAL A 687 11.88 14.64 -38.61
C VAL A 687 11.41 14.35 -40.03
N VAL A 688 10.48 13.43 -40.20
CA VAL A 688 9.84 13.06 -41.47
C VAL A 688 8.59 13.89 -41.71
N GLU A 689 7.77 14.03 -40.67
CA GLU A 689 6.48 14.71 -40.69
C GLU A 689 6.22 15.34 -39.34
N ARG A 690 5.50 16.43 -39.29
CA ARG A 690 5.12 17.10 -38.04
C ARG A 690 3.77 17.77 -38.12
N GLY A 691 3.16 17.97 -36.98
CA GLY A 691 1.92 18.74 -36.89
C GLY A 691 1.72 19.30 -35.50
N THR A 692 0.73 20.17 -35.41
CA THR A 692 0.30 20.78 -34.16
C THR A 692 -1.23 20.71 -34.06
N LEU A 693 -1.72 20.29 -32.92
CA LEU A 693 -3.14 20.26 -32.60
C LEU A 693 -3.41 21.17 -31.41
N SER A 694 -4.38 22.07 -31.56
CA SER A 694 -4.87 22.85 -30.42
C SER A 694 -5.74 21.95 -29.53
N VAL A 695 -5.66 22.13 -28.22
CA VAL A 695 -6.44 21.37 -27.26
C VAL A 695 -6.99 22.25 -26.15
N THR A 696 -8.25 22.00 -25.77
CA THR A 696 -8.89 22.54 -24.58
C THR A 696 -9.52 21.38 -23.85
N ALA A 697 -9.00 21.06 -22.64
CA ALA A 697 -9.48 19.99 -21.79
C ALA A 697 -10.23 20.60 -20.58
N PRO A 698 -11.54 20.32 -20.41
CA PRO A 698 -12.31 20.83 -19.29
C PRO A 698 -11.71 20.43 -17.93
N SER A 699 -12.03 21.21 -16.90
CA SER A 699 -11.70 20.87 -15.50
C SER A 699 -12.30 19.54 -15.10
N PHE A 700 -11.51 18.65 -14.53
CA PHE A 700 -11.89 17.30 -14.08
C PHE A 700 -12.54 16.44 -15.18
N ASP A 701 -12.01 16.53 -16.39
CA ASP A 701 -12.46 15.77 -17.54
C ASP A 701 -11.30 15.49 -18.49
N GLY A 702 -11.59 14.93 -19.67
CA GLY A 702 -10.61 14.64 -20.69
C GLY A 702 -11.16 14.81 -22.10
N VAL A 703 -10.27 15.00 -23.06
CA VAL A 703 -10.64 15.17 -24.46
C VAL A 703 -9.78 14.29 -25.38
N PHE A 704 -10.46 13.55 -26.27
CA PHE A 704 -9.82 12.88 -27.40
C PHE A 704 -9.66 13.84 -28.58
N LEU A 705 -8.47 13.79 -29.21
CA LEU A 705 -8.19 14.49 -30.45
C LEU A 705 -8.50 13.60 -31.68
N GLU A 706 -8.39 14.16 -32.86
CA GLU A 706 -8.51 13.41 -34.10
C GLU A 706 -7.37 12.41 -34.28
N LYS A 707 -7.68 11.30 -34.95
CA LYS A 707 -6.73 10.25 -35.25
C LYS A 707 -5.80 10.69 -36.38
N ILE A 708 -4.52 10.41 -36.24
CA ILE A 708 -3.48 10.66 -37.26
C ILE A 708 -3.05 9.31 -37.81
N ASP A 709 -3.15 9.13 -39.13
CA ASP A 709 -2.84 7.87 -39.82
C ASP A 709 -1.44 7.90 -40.43
N PHE A 710 -0.69 6.83 -40.22
CA PHE A 710 0.65 6.60 -40.74
C PHE A 710 0.75 5.27 -41.49
N SER A 711 -0.38 4.74 -42.00
CA SER A 711 -0.46 3.42 -42.63
C SER A 711 0.51 3.20 -43.80
N ASP A 712 0.94 4.30 -44.46
CA ASP A 712 1.93 4.29 -45.55
C ASP A 712 3.39 4.16 -45.11
N LYS A 713 3.70 4.24 -43.82
CA LYS A 713 5.07 4.26 -43.29
C LYS A 713 5.53 2.85 -42.90
N ASP A 714 6.87 2.65 -42.84
CA ASP A 714 7.49 1.44 -42.28
C ASP A 714 7.45 1.47 -40.76
N GLU A 715 6.63 0.64 -40.13
CA GLU A 715 6.48 0.54 -38.68
C GLU A 715 7.78 0.26 -37.89
N ARG A 716 8.80 -0.26 -38.60
CA ARG A 716 10.10 -0.56 -38.01
C ARG A 716 11.09 0.58 -38.12
N GLY A 717 10.80 1.56 -38.97
CA GLY A 717 11.69 2.66 -39.31
C GLY A 717 11.23 4.03 -38.87
N VAL A 718 10.08 4.13 -38.18
CA VAL A 718 9.56 5.41 -37.70
C VAL A 718 8.96 5.29 -36.31
N TYR A 719 8.98 6.38 -35.56
CA TYR A 719 8.27 6.53 -34.27
C TYR A 719 7.65 7.93 -34.16
N VAL A 720 6.67 8.09 -33.30
CA VAL A 720 6.06 9.40 -33.04
C VAL A 720 6.59 9.93 -31.69
N SER A 721 7.14 11.14 -31.69
CA SER A 721 7.38 11.92 -30.49
C SER A 721 6.31 12.98 -30.34
N TYR A 722 5.90 13.30 -29.11
CA TYR A 722 4.84 14.26 -28.84
C TYR A 722 5.08 15.02 -27.55
N ARG A 723 4.64 16.28 -27.53
CA ARG A 723 4.73 17.18 -26.38
C ARG A 723 3.46 18.01 -26.23
N LEU A 724 2.91 18.06 -25.04
CA LEU A 724 1.83 18.97 -24.66
C LEU A 724 2.44 20.23 -24.07
N LYS A 725 2.07 21.38 -24.61
CA LYS A 725 2.50 22.69 -24.13
C LYS A 725 1.31 23.50 -23.64
N ASN A 726 1.51 24.24 -22.55
CA ASN A 726 0.55 25.23 -22.06
C ASN A 726 0.60 26.54 -22.90
N GLU A 727 -0.20 27.54 -22.52
CA GLU A 727 -0.25 28.85 -23.20
C GLU A 727 1.08 29.64 -23.07
N GLU A 728 1.86 29.37 -22.04
CA GLU A 728 3.20 29.92 -21.81
C GLU A 728 4.29 29.20 -22.61
N ASN A 729 3.90 28.18 -23.42
CA ASN A 729 4.79 27.36 -24.22
C ASN A 729 5.72 26.45 -23.39
N GLU A 730 5.36 26.16 -22.14
CA GLU A 730 6.05 25.20 -21.28
C GLU A 730 5.57 23.79 -21.56
N ILE A 731 6.49 22.81 -21.55
CA ILE A 731 6.16 21.39 -21.73
C ILE A 731 5.53 20.86 -20.44
N VAL A 732 4.27 20.43 -20.52
CA VAL A 732 3.49 19.85 -19.40
C VAL A 732 3.58 18.33 -19.39
N SER A 733 3.57 17.71 -20.57
CA SER A 733 3.62 16.25 -20.74
C SER A 733 4.29 15.93 -22.07
N GLU A 734 5.09 14.86 -22.10
CA GLU A 734 5.78 14.42 -23.32
C GLU A 734 5.93 12.91 -23.35
N GLY A 735 6.15 12.35 -24.53
CA GLY A 735 6.42 10.93 -24.71
C GLY A 735 6.77 10.56 -26.13
N THR A 736 7.04 9.26 -26.30
CA THR A 736 7.21 8.65 -27.63
C THR A 736 6.39 7.38 -27.75
N THR A 737 6.06 7.00 -28.97
CA THR A 737 5.40 5.71 -29.24
C THR A 737 5.93 5.07 -30.50
N LEU A 738 6.04 3.73 -30.45
CA LEU A 738 6.41 2.88 -31.58
C LEU A 738 5.15 2.27 -32.20
N PHE A 739 5.26 1.68 -33.39
CA PHE A 739 4.19 0.89 -34.02
C PHE A 739 4.51 -0.61 -34.06
N THR A 740 5.66 -0.99 -33.52
CA THR A 740 6.15 -2.38 -33.49
C THR A 740 6.83 -2.65 -32.14
N PRO A 741 6.91 -3.89 -31.66
CA PRO A 741 7.72 -4.21 -30.48
C PRO A 741 9.14 -3.67 -30.60
N PRO A 742 9.73 -3.14 -29.54
CA PRO A 742 11.09 -2.57 -29.57
C PRO A 742 12.14 -3.49 -30.22
N LYS A 743 12.05 -4.81 -30.04
CA LYS A 743 12.97 -5.78 -30.67
C LYS A 743 12.95 -5.76 -32.19
N HIS A 744 11.89 -5.29 -32.80
CA HIS A 744 11.75 -5.23 -34.26
C HIS A 744 12.00 -3.83 -34.82
N PHE A 745 12.00 -2.82 -33.95
CA PHE A 745 12.33 -1.45 -34.36
C PHE A 745 13.81 -1.34 -34.73
N LYS A 746 14.12 -0.60 -35.76
CA LYS A 746 15.50 -0.44 -36.29
C LYS A 746 16.28 0.61 -35.51
N PHE A 747 16.46 0.39 -34.18
CA PHE A 747 17.28 1.30 -33.39
C PHE A 747 18.68 1.47 -33.97
N GLU A 748 19.14 2.71 -34.06
CA GLU A 748 20.52 3.04 -34.30
C GLU A 748 21.25 3.37 -33.00
N ASN A 749 22.58 3.31 -32.97
CA ASN A 749 23.31 3.68 -31.77
C ASN A 749 23.01 5.15 -31.41
N PRO A 750 22.35 5.45 -30.29
CA PRO A 750 22.03 6.83 -29.94
C PRO A 750 23.25 7.66 -29.48
N GLU A 751 24.44 7.04 -29.37
CA GLU A 751 25.67 7.66 -28.87
C GLU A 751 25.42 8.45 -27.56
N LEU A 752 24.87 7.80 -26.55
CA LEU A 752 24.60 8.40 -25.26
C LEU A 752 25.88 8.94 -24.59
N SER A 753 25.80 10.17 -24.09
CA SER A 753 26.85 10.78 -23.28
C SER A 753 26.22 11.55 -22.13
N PHE A 754 26.98 11.81 -21.06
CA PHE A 754 26.48 12.60 -19.94
C PHE A 754 27.56 13.49 -19.33
N THR A 755 27.13 14.56 -18.68
CA THR A 755 27.96 15.46 -17.85
C THR A 755 27.33 15.61 -16.47
N VAL A 756 28.17 15.79 -15.45
CA VAL A 756 27.73 15.98 -14.07
C VAL A 756 28.22 17.33 -13.56
N GLU A 757 27.30 18.16 -13.10
CA GLU A 757 27.57 19.47 -12.53
C GLU A 757 26.86 19.58 -11.16
N GLY A 758 27.58 19.30 -10.09
CA GLY A 758 27.01 19.21 -8.75
C GLY A 758 25.95 18.12 -8.64
N LYS A 759 24.71 18.48 -8.38
CA LYS A 759 23.56 17.55 -8.35
C LYS A 759 22.83 17.41 -9.69
N LYS A 760 23.30 18.06 -10.75
CA LYS A 760 22.67 18.01 -12.07
C LYS A 760 23.44 17.05 -12.99
N ILE A 761 22.69 16.19 -13.64
CA ILE A 761 23.21 15.26 -14.66
C ILE A 761 22.49 15.57 -15.96
N THR A 762 23.26 15.97 -16.97
CA THR A 762 22.73 16.20 -18.32
C THR A 762 23.11 15.02 -19.19
N VAL A 763 22.12 14.29 -19.69
CA VAL A 763 22.29 13.18 -20.64
C VAL A 763 21.93 13.66 -22.03
N SER A 764 22.76 13.34 -23.02
CA SER A 764 22.58 13.73 -24.43
C SER A 764 22.63 12.51 -25.33
N SER A 765 21.89 12.56 -26.45
CA SER A 765 21.93 11.58 -27.52
C SER A 765 22.08 12.24 -28.89
N LYS A 766 22.59 11.50 -29.89
CA LYS A 766 22.58 11.94 -31.30
C LYS A 766 21.39 11.40 -32.09
N GLY A 767 20.85 10.25 -31.66
CA GLY A 767 19.68 9.61 -32.24
C GLY A 767 18.60 9.31 -31.20
N TYR A 768 17.60 8.54 -31.59
CA TYR A 768 16.53 8.14 -30.67
C TYR A 768 17.06 7.17 -29.59
N ALA A 769 16.92 7.57 -28.33
CA ALA A 769 17.20 6.76 -27.16
C ALA A 769 15.93 6.58 -26.34
N LYS A 770 15.38 5.36 -26.33
CA LYS A 770 14.17 5.04 -25.57
C LYS A 770 14.52 4.57 -24.16
N SER A 771 13.77 5.05 -23.18
CA SER A 771 13.85 4.65 -21.76
C SER A 771 15.26 4.75 -21.17
N VAL A 772 15.88 5.93 -21.32
CA VAL A 772 17.23 6.19 -20.81
C VAL A 772 17.26 6.06 -19.31
N GLU A 773 18.07 5.13 -18.81
CA GLU A 773 18.33 4.92 -17.39
C GLU A 773 19.65 5.56 -16.98
N ILE A 774 19.64 6.30 -15.87
CA ILE A 774 20.82 6.74 -15.15
C ILE A 774 20.97 5.84 -13.92
N VAL A 775 22.12 5.17 -13.78
CA VAL A 775 22.45 4.30 -12.66
C VAL A 775 23.56 4.94 -11.83
N ALA A 776 23.33 5.09 -10.53
CA ALA A 776 24.39 5.46 -9.57
C ALA A 776 25.18 4.22 -9.15
N LEU A 777 26.50 4.25 -9.31
CA LEU A 777 27.38 3.11 -9.06
C LEU A 777 27.95 3.10 -7.61
N ASP A 778 27.99 4.26 -6.94
CA ASP A 778 28.67 4.44 -5.65
C ASP A 778 27.78 5.00 -4.53
N GLY A 779 26.47 4.98 -4.71
CA GLY A 779 25.52 5.48 -3.70
C GLY A 779 24.08 5.10 -4.02
N ASP A 780 23.18 5.37 -3.09
CA ASP A 780 21.73 5.32 -3.33
C ASP A 780 21.24 6.73 -3.55
N VAL A 781 20.59 6.97 -4.69
CA VAL A 781 20.07 8.28 -5.07
C VAL A 781 18.69 8.17 -5.69
N ARG A 782 17.88 9.20 -5.47
CA ARG A 782 16.63 9.42 -6.21
C ARG A 782 16.83 10.60 -7.14
N PHE A 783 16.50 10.39 -8.42
CA PHE A 783 16.54 11.42 -9.44
C PHE A 783 15.21 12.14 -9.55
N SER A 784 15.22 13.37 -10.08
CA SER A 784 14.00 14.11 -10.41
C SER A 784 13.19 13.43 -11.53
N ASP A 785 13.86 12.75 -12.45
CA ASP A 785 13.31 11.89 -13.51
C ASP A 785 14.32 10.78 -13.86
N ASN A 786 13.82 9.66 -14.40
CA ASN A 786 14.64 8.59 -14.96
C ASN A 786 13.78 7.80 -15.98
N TYR A 787 14.39 6.92 -16.76
CA TYR A 787 13.72 6.15 -17.81
C TYR A 787 12.95 7.04 -18.80
N PHE A 788 13.56 8.12 -19.21
CA PHE A 788 13.03 9.10 -20.18
C PHE A 788 13.52 8.81 -21.60
N ASP A 789 12.85 9.40 -22.60
CA ASP A 789 13.22 9.28 -23.99
C ASP A 789 14.02 10.51 -24.44
N LEU A 790 14.98 10.31 -25.37
CA LEU A 790 15.70 11.40 -26.05
C LEU A 790 15.55 11.26 -27.57
N ASN A 791 15.38 12.39 -28.23
CA ASN A 791 15.12 12.50 -29.67
C ASN A 791 16.25 13.21 -30.44
N GLY A 792 17.52 12.84 -30.16
CA GLY A 792 18.70 13.54 -30.66
C GLY A 792 18.90 14.89 -29.94
N ASP A 793 18.50 14.97 -28.70
CA ASP A 793 18.56 16.17 -27.86
C ASP A 793 19.19 15.82 -26.48
N SER A 794 18.96 16.64 -25.48
CA SER A 794 19.48 16.42 -24.14
C SER A 794 18.43 16.70 -23.08
N LYS A 795 18.56 16.01 -21.94
CA LYS A 795 17.75 16.23 -20.75
C LYS A 795 18.62 16.34 -19.52
N THR A 796 18.34 17.33 -18.69
CA THR A 796 18.98 17.51 -17.38
C THR A 796 18.06 17.01 -16.28
N VAL A 797 18.57 16.14 -15.42
CA VAL A 797 17.91 15.65 -14.21
C VAL A 797 18.69 16.07 -12.98
N GLU A 798 18.03 16.11 -11.83
CA GLU A 798 18.65 16.46 -10.54
C GLU A 798 18.65 15.26 -9.60
N ILE A 799 19.70 15.13 -8.80
CA ILE A 799 19.72 14.25 -7.63
C ILE A 799 18.91 14.95 -6.53
N VAL A 800 17.70 14.50 -6.28
CA VAL A 800 16.80 15.09 -5.28
C VAL A 800 16.99 14.51 -3.89
N GLU A 801 17.55 13.31 -3.82
CA GLU A 801 17.85 12.61 -2.54
C GLU A 801 19.11 11.76 -2.68
N GLY A 802 19.88 11.63 -1.62
CA GLY A 802 21.11 10.86 -1.59
C GLY A 802 22.31 11.57 -2.23
N ASN A 803 23.39 10.85 -2.39
CA ASN A 803 24.63 11.32 -3.01
C ASN A 803 25.30 10.17 -3.77
N ALA A 804 25.80 10.49 -4.96
CA ALA A 804 26.67 9.63 -5.75
C ALA A 804 27.57 10.50 -6.63
N THR A 805 28.71 9.96 -7.03
CA THR A 805 29.70 10.64 -7.86
C THR A 805 30.01 9.90 -9.16
N ASN A 806 29.65 8.63 -9.23
CA ASN A 806 29.92 7.78 -10.37
C ASN A 806 28.62 7.23 -10.95
N PHE A 807 28.43 7.40 -12.25
CA PHE A 807 27.20 7.08 -12.95
C PHE A 807 27.49 6.31 -14.24
N LYS A 808 26.51 5.55 -14.70
CA LYS A 808 26.43 5.06 -16.06
C LYS A 808 25.06 5.35 -16.65
N VAL A 809 24.96 5.38 -17.97
CA VAL A 809 23.70 5.56 -18.72
C VAL A 809 23.54 4.43 -19.71
N ARG A 810 22.29 4.01 -19.94
CA ARG A 810 21.91 3.04 -20.98
C ARG A 810 20.49 3.32 -21.48
N SER A 811 20.11 2.68 -22.56
CA SER A 811 18.78 2.76 -23.17
C SER A 811 18.32 1.40 -23.68
N VAL A 812 17.12 1.32 -24.26
CA VAL A 812 16.63 0.09 -24.93
C VAL A 812 17.59 -0.42 -26.01
N TYR A 813 18.38 0.48 -26.63
CA TYR A 813 19.41 0.07 -27.59
C TYR A 813 20.41 -0.92 -27.00
N ASP A 814 20.69 -0.88 -25.71
CA ASP A 814 21.66 -1.71 -25.01
C ASP A 814 21.11 -3.10 -24.62
N ILE A 815 19.83 -3.37 -24.84
CA ILE A 815 19.22 -4.69 -24.62
C ILE A 815 19.50 -5.58 -25.81
N ARG A 816 20.68 -6.25 -25.79
CA ARG A 816 21.15 -7.18 -26.86
C ARG A 816 22.30 -8.04 -26.38
#